data_08b8b3817670e2699c80890a6b1d704e
#
_entry.id   08b8b3817670e2699c80890a6b1d704e
#
_cell.length_a   1.000
_cell.length_b   1.000
_cell.length_c   1.000
_cell.angle_alpha   90.00
_cell.angle_beta   90.00
_cell.angle_gamma   90.00
#
_symmetry.space_group_name_H-M   'P 1'
#
loop_
_entity.id
_entity.type
_entity.pdbx_description
1 polymer ?
#
loop_
_entity_poly.entity_id
_entity_poly.type
_entity_poly.pdbx_seq_one_letter_code
_entity_poly.pdbx_strand_id
1 'polypeptide(L)'
;MNSTDKLDSHTPMMQQYLRLKAQHPEILLFYRMGDFYELFYDDAKRASQLLDISLTKRGASAGEPIPMAGVPHHAVENYLAKLVQLGESVAICEQIGDPATSKGPVERKVVRIVTPGTITDEALLQERQDNLLAAIWQDARGFGYATLDVSSGRFRVAEPQDLETMAAELQRTNPAELLYPETFEQMALIEQRHGLRRRPLWEFELETARQQLNLQFGTRDLTGFGVEQAHQALRAAGCLLQYVKDTQRTSLPHIRGITMERQQDGIIMDAATRRNLELTQSLSGGSDNTLAAILDRTVTPMGSRMLKRWLHMPTRDIKVLTARQQAIGALQERFADLQPSLRQVGDQERILARLALRTARPRDLARMRHAFQQLPDIRAVLQDVDTPHVQQLLSQVGQFDELRELLERAIVESPPVLVRDGGVIAPGYNSELDEWRALADGASDYLDRLEIREREKLGLDTLKVGFNGVHGYYIQVSRGQSHLVPIHYVRRQTLKNAERYIIPELKEYEDKVLTSKGKALAIEKNLYDELFDLLLPHLAELQQSAAALAELDVLANLAERADTLNYACPVMSDQPGIRITEGRHPVVEQVLSEPFISNPLSLSPQRRMLIITGPNMGGKSTYMRQTALIVLMAHIGSYVPAAKATIGPVDRIFTRVGAADDLASGRSTFMVEMTETANILHNATEHSLVLMDEIGRGTSTYDGLSLAWACAENLANRIKAMTLFATHYFELTTLPEKMEGVVNVHLDALEHGDTIAFMHSVQDGAASKSYGLAVAALAGVPRDVIKRARQKLRELESISSHTASGSVDATQMTLLQEDTSPAVEALEALDPDSLSPRQALEWIYRLKNMV
;
A
#
# COMPACT_ATOMS: atom_id res chain seq x y z
N MET A 1 -10.65 40.80 24.85
CA MET A 1 -11.38 41.19 23.64
C MET A 1 -11.99 39.94 23.07
N ASN A 2 -13.30 39.81 23.09
CA ASN A 2 -14.03 38.62 22.73
C ASN A 2 -13.87 38.28 21.23
N SER A 3 -13.75 37.00 20.90
CA SER A 3 -13.63 36.49 19.53
C SER A 3 -14.78 36.88 18.60
N THR A 4 -15.93 37.31 19.14
CA THR A 4 -17.08 37.80 18.41
C THR A 4 -16.91 39.21 17.82
N ASP A 5 -16.17 40.10 18.48
CA ASP A 5 -15.95 41.49 18.01
C ASP A 5 -15.01 41.57 16.79
N LYS A 6 -14.19 40.53 16.57
CA LYS A 6 -13.33 40.46 15.38
C LYS A 6 -14.07 40.00 14.11
N LEU A 7 -15.10 39.19 14.25
CA LEU A 7 -15.89 38.68 13.11
C LEU A 7 -16.76 39.76 12.46
N ASP A 8 -17.31 40.67 13.23
CA ASP A 8 -18.19 41.73 12.72
C ASP A 8 -17.48 42.77 11.86
N SER A 9 -16.16 42.85 11.92
CA SER A 9 -15.36 43.74 11.07
C SER A 9 -15.14 43.17 9.65
N HIS A 10 -15.49 41.91 9.42
CA HIS A 10 -15.32 41.25 8.11
C HIS A 10 -16.59 41.34 7.25
N THR A 11 -16.43 41.24 5.94
CA THR A 11 -17.57 41.17 5.02
C THR A 11 -18.41 39.91 5.31
N PRO A 12 -19.74 39.93 5.03
CA PRO A 12 -20.60 38.75 5.30
C PRO A 12 -20.11 37.42 4.74
N MET A 13 -19.50 37.45 3.56
CA MET A 13 -18.88 36.27 2.92
C MET A 13 -17.67 35.80 3.73
N MET A 14 -16.80 36.72 4.15
CA MET A 14 -15.61 36.35 4.95
C MET A 14 -15.99 35.90 6.35
N GLN A 15 -17.06 36.43 6.94
CA GLN A 15 -17.61 35.91 8.19
C GLN A 15 -18.04 34.43 8.05
N GLN A 16 -18.74 34.11 6.97
CA GLN A 16 -19.14 32.71 6.66
C GLN A 16 -17.93 31.81 6.49
N TYR A 17 -16.94 32.25 5.70
CA TYR A 17 -15.68 31.51 5.49
C TYR A 17 -14.95 31.27 6.82
N LEU A 18 -14.74 32.28 7.62
CA LEU A 18 -14.01 32.18 8.89
C LEU A 18 -14.73 31.29 9.92
N ARG A 19 -16.07 31.28 9.95
CA ARG A 19 -16.84 30.34 10.78
C ARG A 19 -16.65 28.90 10.36
N LEU A 20 -16.64 28.62 9.05
CA LEU A 20 -16.37 27.29 8.52
C LEU A 20 -14.92 26.87 8.76
N LYS A 21 -13.98 27.78 8.55
CA LYS A 21 -12.56 27.52 8.80
C LYS A 21 -12.26 27.21 10.26
N ALA A 22 -12.94 27.89 11.18
CA ALA A 22 -12.79 27.65 12.62
C ALA A 22 -13.20 26.22 13.04
N GLN A 23 -14.10 25.57 12.28
CA GLN A 23 -14.48 24.18 12.50
C GLN A 23 -13.40 23.18 11.98
N HIS A 24 -12.53 23.63 11.07
CA HIS A 24 -11.50 22.83 10.44
C HIS A 24 -10.16 23.59 10.36
N PRO A 25 -9.57 23.95 11.52
CA PRO A 25 -8.43 24.89 11.55
C PRO A 25 -7.15 24.31 10.92
N GLU A 26 -6.96 23.00 10.97
CA GLU A 26 -5.72 22.33 10.55
C GLU A 26 -5.74 21.83 9.10
N ILE A 27 -6.88 21.87 8.42
CA ILE A 27 -7.03 21.36 7.06
C ILE A 27 -7.37 22.48 6.08
N LEU A 28 -7.00 22.30 4.81
CA LEU A 28 -7.32 23.27 3.76
C LEU A 28 -8.83 23.33 3.51
N LEU A 29 -9.38 24.51 3.40
CA LEU A 29 -10.79 24.72 3.10
C LEU A 29 -10.95 25.19 1.65
N PHE A 30 -11.49 24.32 0.79
CA PHE A 30 -11.88 24.63 -0.57
C PHE A 30 -13.29 25.22 -0.58
N TYR A 31 -13.37 26.52 -0.73
CA TYR A 31 -14.61 27.30 -0.63
C TYR A 31 -15.18 27.58 -2.01
N ARG A 32 -16.33 27.01 -2.32
CA ARG A 32 -16.95 27.14 -3.66
C ARG A 32 -17.37 28.55 -3.96
N MET A 33 -16.86 29.10 -5.05
CA MET A 33 -17.26 30.41 -5.59
C MET A 33 -17.37 30.36 -7.11
N GLY A 34 -18.61 30.25 -7.61
CA GLY A 34 -18.85 30.09 -9.04
C GLY A 34 -18.16 28.85 -9.61
N ASP A 35 -17.28 29.05 -10.59
CA ASP A 35 -16.55 27.96 -11.24
C ASP A 35 -15.21 27.62 -10.59
N PHE A 36 -14.94 28.21 -9.42
CA PHE A 36 -13.70 27.97 -8.67
C PHE A 36 -13.96 27.48 -7.25
N TYR A 37 -12.97 26.75 -6.71
CA TYR A 37 -12.75 26.63 -5.27
C TYR A 37 -11.68 27.64 -4.89
N GLU A 38 -12.02 28.56 -4.01
CA GLU A 38 -11.10 29.59 -3.54
C GLU A 38 -10.61 29.28 -2.12
N LEU A 39 -9.36 29.61 -1.88
CA LEU A 39 -8.71 29.52 -0.57
C LEU A 39 -8.28 30.91 -0.17
N PHE A 40 -8.32 31.19 1.14
CA PHE A 40 -8.01 32.51 1.67
C PHE A 40 -6.99 32.42 2.81
N TYR A 41 -6.32 33.54 3.08
CA TYR A 41 -5.34 33.72 4.15
C TYR A 41 -4.22 32.65 4.11
N ASP A 42 -3.97 31.97 5.21
CA ASP A 42 -2.88 30.99 5.32
C ASP A 42 -3.09 29.75 4.44
N ASP A 43 -4.35 29.35 4.24
CA ASP A 43 -4.69 28.27 3.30
C ASP A 43 -4.28 28.63 1.86
N ALA A 44 -4.50 29.87 1.46
CA ALA A 44 -4.08 30.34 0.12
C ALA A 44 -2.56 30.29 -0.05
N LYS A 45 -1.80 30.73 0.94
CA LYS A 45 -0.34 30.70 0.95
C LYS A 45 0.17 29.26 0.90
N ARG A 46 -0.39 28.37 1.72
CA ARG A 46 -0.02 26.97 1.77
C ARG A 46 -0.34 26.25 0.44
N ALA A 47 -1.54 26.44 -0.08
CA ALA A 47 -1.93 25.86 -1.36
C ALA A 47 -1.08 26.37 -2.53
N SER A 48 -0.73 27.65 -2.54
CA SER A 48 0.17 28.21 -3.54
C SER A 48 1.54 27.53 -3.54
N GLN A 49 2.12 27.25 -2.37
CA GLN A 49 3.39 26.56 -2.23
C GLN A 49 3.31 25.07 -2.63
N LEU A 50 2.24 24.37 -2.22
CA LEU A 50 2.10 22.94 -2.45
C LEU A 50 1.70 22.60 -3.89
N LEU A 51 0.86 23.43 -4.51
CA LEU A 51 0.27 23.20 -5.82
C LEU A 51 0.95 23.97 -6.95
N ASP A 52 1.85 24.88 -6.62
CA ASP A 52 2.47 25.83 -7.56
C ASP A 52 1.42 26.65 -8.34
N ILE A 53 0.42 27.15 -7.63
CA ILE A 53 -0.61 28.04 -8.15
C ILE A 53 -0.38 29.48 -7.72
N SER A 54 -0.89 30.43 -8.51
CA SER A 54 -0.71 31.85 -8.26
C SER A 54 -1.37 32.31 -6.98
N LEU A 55 -0.61 32.97 -6.11
CA LEU A 55 -1.13 33.69 -4.95
C LEU A 55 -1.50 35.11 -5.37
N THR A 56 -2.78 35.45 -5.22
CA THR A 56 -3.34 36.76 -5.56
C THR A 56 -3.88 37.45 -4.32
N LYS A 57 -4.39 38.66 -4.49
CA LYS A 57 -5.07 39.43 -3.43
C LYS A 57 -6.47 39.78 -3.91
N ARG A 58 -7.48 39.58 -3.06
CA ARG A 58 -8.86 39.92 -3.37
C ARG A 58 -9.38 40.95 -2.37
N GLY A 59 -9.46 42.22 -2.78
CA GLY A 59 -10.02 43.25 -1.94
C GLY A 59 -9.38 43.38 -0.56
N ALA A 60 -10.08 43.95 0.37
CA ALA A 60 -9.68 44.06 1.76
C ALA A 60 -10.84 43.66 2.67
N SER A 61 -10.56 43.06 3.80
CA SER A 61 -11.52 42.76 4.88
C SER A 61 -10.85 43.09 6.21
N ALA A 62 -11.60 43.74 7.08
CA ALA A 62 -11.06 44.29 8.33
C ALA A 62 -9.83 45.20 8.15
N GLY A 63 -9.76 45.94 7.02
CA GLY A 63 -8.67 46.87 6.70
C GLY A 63 -7.42 46.27 6.08
N GLU A 64 -7.33 44.93 5.95
CA GLU A 64 -6.17 44.23 5.39
C GLU A 64 -6.51 43.54 4.07
N PRO A 65 -5.54 43.47 3.10
CA PRO A 65 -5.76 42.75 1.87
C PRO A 65 -5.86 41.22 2.15
N ILE A 66 -6.78 40.55 1.43
CA ILE A 66 -7.04 39.13 1.58
C ILE A 66 -6.16 38.35 0.61
N PRO A 67 -5.16 37.56 1.08
CA PRO A 67 -4.47 36.60 0.23
C PRO A 67 -5.47 35.54 -0.29
N MET A 68 -5.39 35.24 -1.58
CA MET A 68 -6.31 34.30 -2.25
C MET A 68 -5.56 33.44 -3.26
N ALA A 69 -5.93 32.18 -3.31
CA ALA A 69 -5.56 31.25 -4.38
C ALA A 69 -6.81 30.48 -4.79
N GLY A 70 -6.89 30.02 -6.01
CA GLY A 70 -8.05 29.33 -6.53
C GLY A 70 -7.71 28.21 -7.48
N VAL A 71 -8.51 27.15 -7.47
CA VAL A 71 -8.46 26.04 -8.41
C VAL A 71 -9.78 25.92 -9.16
N PRO A 72 -9.75 25.70 -10.49
CA PRO A 72 -10.99 25.52 -11.24
C PRO A 72 -11.75 24.29 -10.78
N HIS A 73 -13.06 24.42 -10.63
CA HIS A 73 -13.94 23.32 -10.19
C HIS A 73 -13.83 22.08 -11.09
N HIS A 74 -13.73 22.27 -12.41
CA HIS A 74 -13.64 21.15 -13.35
C HIS A 74 -12.31 20.38 -13.28
N ALA A 75 -11.26 20.99 -12.72
CA ALA A 75 -9.94 20.39 -12.58
C ALA A 75 -9.58 20.03 -11.13
N VAL A 76 -10.51 20.17 -10.19
CA VAL A 76 -10.26 20.00 -8.75
C VAL A 76 -9.68 18.64 -8.40
N GLU A 77 -10.06 17.57 -9.09
CA GLU A 77 -9.59 16.22 -8.84
C GLU A 77 -8.08 16.10 -8.96
N ASN A 78 -7.46 16.75 -9.94
CA ASN A 78 -6.01 16.73 -10.14
C ASN A 78 -5.27 17.42 -8.97
N TYR A 79 -5.82 18.52 -8.48
CA TYR A 79 -5.26 19.26 -7.34
C TYR A 79 -5.45 18.50 -6.03
N LEU A 80 -6.60 17.88 -5.83
CA LEU A 80 -6.85 17.01 -4.68
C LEU A 80 -5.90 15.81 -4.65
N ALA A 81 -5.67 15.17 -5.81
CA ALA A 81 -4.72 14.06 -5.92
C ALA A 81 -3.32 14.46 -5.45
N LYS A 82 -2.84 15.62 -5.89
CA LYS A 82 -1.53 16.14 -5.49
C LYS A 82 -1.45 16.46 -3.99
N LEU A 83 -2.48 17.12 -3.43
CA LEU A 83 -2.53 17.44 -2.01
C LEU A 83 -2.57 16.21 -1.12
N VAL A 84 -3.37 15.23 -1.49
CA VAL A 84 -3.49 13.97 -0.76
C VAL A 84 -2.18 13.17 -0.78
N GLN A 85 -1.48 13.13 -1.91
CA GLN A 85 -0.15 12.51 -2.01
C GLN A 85 0.89 13.19 -1.10
N LEU A 86 0.72 14.48 -0.85
CA LEU A 86 1.56 15.24 0.09
C LEU A 86 1.12 15.07 1.57
N GLY A 87 0.12 14.25 1.83
CA GLY A 87 -0.41 14.01 3.18
C GLY A 87 -1.38 15.08 3.69
N GLU A 88 -1.85 15.97 2.80
CA GLU A 88 -2.80 17.03 3.15
C GLU A 88 -4.25 16.56 3.13
N SER A 89 -5.08 17.16 3.98
CA SER A 89 -6.52 16.97 3.99
C SER A 89 -7.23 18.23 3.55
N VAL A 90 -8.39 18.07 2.90
CA VAL A 90 -9.16 19.16 2.32
C VAL A 90 -10.63 19.04 2.69
N ALA A 91 -11.20 20.10 3.25
CA ALA A 91 -12.64 20.24 3.42
C ALA A 91 -13.25 20.88 2.16
N ILE A 92 -14.19 20.18 1.54
CA ILE A 92 -14.91 20.64 0.35
C ILE A 92 -16.19 21.33 0.78
N CYS A 93 -16.27 22.62 0.50
CA CYS A 93 -17.40 23.45 0.85
C CYS A 93 -18.20 23.84 -0.40
N GLU A 94 -19.46 23.39 -0.46
CA GLU A 94 -20.36 23.63 -1.58
C GLU A 94 -21.44 24.65 -1.24
N GLN A 95 -21.96 25.28 -2.28
CA GLN A 95 -23.13 26.15 -2.19
C GLN A 95 -24.41 25.34 -2.00
N ILE A 96 -25.25 25.76 -1.05
CA ILE A 96 -26.54 25.15 -0.78
C ILE A 96 -27.63 26.14 -1.14
N GLY A 97 -28.60 25.72 -1.96
CA GLY A 97 -29.68 26.55 -2.45
C GLY A 97 -29.42 27.23 -3.78
N ASP A 98 -30.40 27.95 -4.29
CA ASP A 98 -30.36 28.68 -5.56
C ASP A 98 -29.80 30.08 -5.35
N PRO A 99 -28.74 30.48 -6.02
CA PRO A 99 -28.20 31.85 -5.99
C PRO A 99 -29.19 32.89 -6.42
N ALA A 100 -30.15 32.56 -7.28
CA ALA A 100 -31.18 33.49 -7.79
C ALA A 100 -32.26 33.89 -6.76
N THR A 101 -32.44 33.03 -5.75
CA THR A 101 -33.48 33.26 -4.70
C THR A 101 -32.92 33.74 -3.35
N SER A 102 -31.61 33.80 -3.21
CA SER A 102 -30.94 34.17 -1.95
C SER A 102 -30.93 35.67 -1.72
N LYS A 103 -31.42 36.10 -0.55
CA LYS A 103 -31.34 37.50 -0.08
C LYS A 103 -30.05 37.77 0.71
N GLY A 104 -28.89 37.38 0.19
CA GLY A 104 -27.59 37.54 0.86
C GLY A 104 -26.56 36.61 0.28
N PRO A 105 -25.38 36.43 0.93
CA PRO A 105 -24.43 35.41 0.50
C PRO A 105 -25.09 34.05 0.50
N VAL A 106 -25.00 33.31 -0.58
CA VAL A 106 -25.49 31.92 -0.67
C VAL A 106 -24.90 31.11 0.47
N GLU A 107 -25.71 30.33 1.15
CA GLU A 107 -25.27 29.46 2.23
C GLU A 107 -24.28 28.42 1.68
N ARG A 108 -23.23 28.15 2.45
CA ARG A 108 -22.21 27.17 2.13
C ARG A 108 -21.99 26.23 3.30
N LYS A 109 -21.79 24.98 2.98
CA LYS A 109 -21.56 23.93 3.98
C LYS A 109 -20.45 23.00 3.53
N VAL A 110 -19.66 22.53 4.48
CA VAL A 110 -18.71 21.44 4.22
C VAL A 110 -19.50 20.15 4.00
N VAL A 111 -19.46 19.66 2.77
CA VAL A 111 -20.20 18.47 2.36
C VAL A 111 -19.35 17.20 2.47
N ARG A 112 -18.02 17.33 2.37
CA ARG A 112 -17.08 16.23 2.41
C ARG A 112 -15.71 16.72 2.89
N ILE A 113 -15.01 15.86 3.63
CA ILE A 113 -13.59 16.05 3.96
C ILE A 113 -12.81 14.95 3.28
N VAL A 114 -11.88 15.34 2.41
CA VAL A 114 -10.98 14.42 1.69
C VAL A 114 -9.68 14.34 2.47
N THR A 115 -9.34 13.14 2.92
CA THR A 115 -8.10 12.87 3.65
C THR A 115 -7.32 11.75 2.97
N PRO A 116 -6.01 11.63 3.19
CA PRO A 116 -5.21 10.58 2.54
C PRO A 116 -5.72 9.16 2.76
N GLY A 117 -6.28 8.86 3.93
CA GLY A 117 -6.77 7.55 4.30
C GLY A 117 -8.26 7.30 4.02
N THR A 118 -9.02 8.32 3.61
CA THR A 118 -10.48 8.19 3.38
C THR A 118 -10.88 8.35 1.92
N ILE A 119 -9.94 8.25 1.01
CA ILE A 119 -10.18 8.38 -0.43
C ILE A 119 -10.97 7.18 -0.94
N THR A 120 -11.97 7.45 -1.77
CA THR A 120 -12.77 6.44 -2.48
C THR A 120 -12.87 6.70 -3.97
N ASP A 121 -12.47 7.88 -4.42
CA ASP A 121 -12.51 8.30 -5.82
C ASP A 121 -11.40 7.60 -6.62
N GLU A 122 -11.77 7.00 -7.74
CA GLU A 122 -10.83 6.30 -8.64
C GLU A 122 -9.67 7.20 -9.09
N ALA A 123 -9.95 8.47 -9.36
CA ALA A 123 -8.94 9.43 -9.83
C ALA A 123 -7.85 9.73 -8.78
N LEU A 124 -8.14 9.52 -7.50
CA LEU A 124 -7.25 9.83 -6.38
C LEU A 124 -6.52 8.58 -5.85
N LEU A 125 -7.01 7.39 -6.16
CA LEU A 125 -6.49 6.12 -5.67
C LEU A 125 -5.47 5.51 -6.62
N GLN A 126 -4.46 4.86 -6.05
CA GLN A 126 -3.62 3.95 -6.80
C GLN A 126 -4.35 2.64 -7.03
N GLU A 127 -4.48 2.24 -8.29
CA GLU A 127 -5.33 1.13 -8.71
C GLU A 127 -4.96 -0.21 -8.05
N ARG A 128 -3.66 -0.50 -8.01
CA ARG A 128 -3.11 -1.79 -7.57
C ARG A 128 -2.53 -1.79 -6.16
N GLN A 129 -2.89 -0.80 -5.35
CA GLN A 129 -2.45 -0.70 -3.96
C GLN A 129 -3.64 -0.45 -3.04
N ASP A 130 -3.62 -1.07 -1.86
CA ASP A 130 -4.54 -0.74 -0.78
C ASP A 130 -4.28 0.69 -0.30
N ASN A 131 -5.33 1.39 0.07
CA ASN A 131 -5.25 2.72 0.67
C ASN A 131 -5.80 2.66 2.09
N LEU A 132 -4.91 2.53 3.07
CA LEU A 132 -5.29 2.28 4.44
C LEU A 132 -5.31 3.55 5.29
N LEU A 133 -6.40 3.69 6.04
CA LEU A 133 -6.48 4.54 7.21
C LEU A 133 -6.17 3.68 8.43
N ALA A 134 -5.30 4.13 9.30
CA ALA A 134 -4.94 3.42 10.52
C ALA A 134 -5.12 4.28 11.77
N ALA A 135 -5.29 3.62 12.90
CA ALA A 135 -5.26 4.24 14.23
C ALA A 135 -4.39 3.41 15.17
N ILE A 136 -3.62 4.07 16.00
CA ILE A 136 -2.74 3.47 16.99
C ILE A 136 -3.13 3.91 18.40
N TRP A 137 -3.15 2.96 19.32
CA TRP A 137 -3.30 3.19 20.76
C TRP A 137 -2.15 2.55 21.51
N GLN A 138 -1.75 3.12 22.61
CA GLN A 138 -0.76 2.56 23.50
C GLN A 138 -1.15 2.79 24.96
N ASP A 139 -1.01 1.75 25.77
CA ASP A 139 -1.02 1.82 27.23
C ASP A 139 -0.04 0.82 27.86
N ALA A 140 -0.09 0.63 29.16
CA ALA A 140 0.81 -0.28 29.88
C ALA A 140 0.69 -1.76 29.45
N ARG A 141 -0.38 -2.14 28.74
CA ARG A 141 -0.64 -3.52 28.28
C ARG A 141 -0.10 -3.77 26.87
N GLY A 142 0.35 -2.75 26.16
CA GLY A 142 0.85 -2.83 24.81
C GLY A 142 0.14 -1.88 23.84
N PHE A 143 0.16 -2.24 22.57
CA PHE A 143 -0.46 -1.43 21.50
C PHE A 143 -1.81 -1.99 21.06
N GLY A 144 -2.69 -1.09 20.65
CA GLY A 144 -3.83 -1.41 19.81
C GLY A 144 -3.63 -0.78 18.45
N TYR A 145 -3.91 -1.54 17.40
CA TYR A 145 -3.75 -1.08 16.04
C TYR A 145 -4.95 -1.48 15.18
N ALA A 146 -5.53 -0.53 14.51
CA ALA A 146 -6.67 -0.75 13.61
C ALA A 146 -6.36 -0.19 12.25
N THR A 147 -6.77 -0.90 11.19
CA THR A 147 -6.69 -0.47 9.81
C THR A 147 -8.04 -0.61 9.12
N LEU A 148 -8.39 0.35 8.30
CA LEU A 148 -9.58 0.33 7.47
C LEU A 148 -9.22 0.79 6.06
N ASP A 149 -9.59 -0.01 5.09
CA ASP A 149 -9.66 0.41 3.71
C ASP A 149 -11.08 0.90 3.41
N VAL A 150 -11.29 2.20 3.41
CA VAL A 150 -12.61 2.81 3.16
C VAL A 150 -13.10 2.49 1.74
N SER A 151 -12.18 2.30 0.81
CA SER A 151 -12.50 1.96 -0.59
C SER A 151 -12.93 0.51 -0.80
N SER A 152 -12.85 -0.35 0.21
CA SER A 152 -13.31 -1.74 0.16
C SER A 152 -14.20 -2.15 1.32
N GLY A 153 -14.11 -1.46 2.45
CA GLY A 153 -14.79 -1.80 3.70
C GLY A 153 -14.04 -2.82 4.57
N ARG A 154 -12.82 -3.15 4.23
CA ARG A 154 -11.99 -4.10 4.97
C ARG A 154 -11.46 -3.48 6.25
N PHE A 155 -11.93 -3.98 7.38
CA PHE A 155 -11.62 -3.49 8.72
C PHE A 155 -10.87 -4.56 9.53
N ARG A 156 -9.64 -4.27 9.93
CA ARG A 156 -8.77 -5.20 10.64
C ARG A 156 -8.16 -4.57 11.86
N VAL A 157 -7.93 -5.39 12.88
CA VAL A 157 -7.32 -4.97 14.14
C VAL A 157 -6.24 -5.95 14.59
N ALA A 158 -5.26 -5.43 15.32
CA ALA A 158 -4.18 -6.20 15.91
C ALA A 158 -3.78 -5.62 17.27
N GLU A 159 -3.14 -6.42 18.09
CA GLU A 159 -2.60 -6.01 19.40
C GLU A 159 -1.11 -6.31 19.49
N PRO A 160 -0.24 -5.52 18.84
CA PRO A 160 1.20 -5.63 18.97
C PRO A 160 1.64 -5.47 20.42
N GLN A 161 2.50 -6.35 20.90
CA GLN A 161 2.89 -6.37 22.32
C GLN A 161 4.03 -5.41 22.66
N ASP A 162 4.88 -5.12 21.69
CA ASP A 162 6.07 -4.31 21.86
C ASP A 162 6.32 -3.36 20.67
N LEU A 163 7.32 -2.52 20.80
CA LEU A 163 7.72 -1.55 19.77
C LEU A 163 8.15 -2.21 18.45
N GLU A 164 8.89 -3.30 18.54
CA GLU A 164 9.39 -4.00 17.34
C GLU A 164 8.23 -4.57 16.53
N THR A 165 7.30 -5.21 17.21
CA THR A 165 6.08 -5.76 16.60
C THR A 165 5.21 -4.66 15.98
N MET A 166 5.07 -3.52 16.69
CA MET A 166 4.33 -2.38 16.17
C MET A 166 5.02 -1.76 14.94
N ALA A 167 6.33 -1.64 14.97
CA ALA A 167 7.12 -1.19 13.82
C ALA A 167 6.93 -2.11 12.60
N ALA A 168 6.93 -3.42 12.82
CA ALA A 168 6.66 -4.41 11.77
C ALA A 168 5.26 -4.26 11.17
N GLU A 169 4.24 -4.03 11.99
CA GLU A 169 2.86 -3.80 11.53
C GLU A 169 2.73 -2.49 10.72
N LEU A 170 3.38 -1.42 11.16
CA LEU A 170 3.43 -0.16 10.41
C LEU A 170 4.14 -0.32 9.05
N GLN A 171 5.21 -1.10 9.01
CA GLN A 171 5.92 -1.40 7.76
C GLN A 171 5.07 -2.25 6.82
N ARG A 172 4.39 -3.27 7.36
CA ARG A 172 3.53 -4.16 6.60
C ARG A 172 2.34 -3.45 5.97
N THR A 173 1.65 -2.64 6.75
CA THR A 173 0.41 -1.97 6.33
C THR A 173 0.65 -0.66 5.60
N ASN A 174 1.74 0.02 5.89
CA ASN A 174 2.12 1.31 5.31
C ASN A 174 0.92 2.26 5.10
N PRO A 175 0.22 2.66 6.18
CA PRO A 175 -1.01 3.43 6.07
C PRO A 175 -0.77 4.79 5.41
N ALA A 176 -1.71 5.22 4.58
CA ALA A 176 -1.71 6.54 3.96
C ALA A 176 -1.98 7.66 4.98
N GLU A 177 -2.69 7.32 6.06
CA GLU A 177 -3.03 8.22 7.15
C GLU A 177 -3.05 7.44 8.45
N LEU A 178 -2.49 8.02 9.51
CA LEU A 178 -2.39 7.41 10.82
C LEU A 178 -2.92 8.36 11.90
N LEU A 179 -3.94 7.88 12.62
CA LEU A 179 -4.53 8.54 13.76
C LEU A 179 -3.82 8.10 15.04
N TYR A 180 -3.47 9.03 15.90
CA TYR A 180 -2.82 8.74 17.18
C TYR A 180 -3.39 9.61 18.30
N PRO A 181 -3.43 9.12 19.56
CA PRO A 181 -3.94 9.89 20.67
C PRO A 181 -2.99 11.04 21.05
N GLU A 182 -3.53 12.10 21.56
CA GLU A 182 -2.74 13.26 22.03
C GLU A 182 -1.73 12.92 23.13
N THR A 183 -1.91 11.79 23.81
CA THR A 183 -1.02 11.26 24.85
C THR A 183 0.00 10.25 24.34
N PHE A 184 0.14 10.10 23.03
CA PHE A 184 1.06 9.11 22.44
C PHE A 184 2.52 9.47 22.70
N GLU A 185 3.26 8.58 23.37
CA GLU A 185 4.64 8.85 23.83
C GLU A 185 5.72 8.40 22.85
N GLN A 186 5.42 7.40 22.00
CA GLN A 186 6.38 6.78 21.09
C GLN A 186 6.46 7.50 19.73
N MET A 187 6.58 8.80 19.72
CA MET A 187 6.57 9.61 18.50
C MET A 187 7.68 9.22 17.52
N ALA A 188 8.85 8.79 17.99
CA ALA A 188 9.95 8.32 17.13
C ALA A 188 9.54 7.17 16.19
N LEU A 189 8.51 6.40 16.56
CA LEU A 189 7.97 5.31 15.75
C LEU A 189 7.21 5.81 14.51
N ILE A 190 6.59 6.98 14.59
CA ILE A 190 5.65 7.48 13.58
C ILE A 190 6.02 8.84 12.98
N GLU A 191 6.87 9.64 13.62
CA GLU A 191 7.12 11.06 13.27
C GLU A 191 7.59 11.31 11.84
N GLN A 192 8.22 10.32 11.20
CA GLN A 192 8.69 10.44 9.82
C GLN A 192 7.61 10.11 8.77
N ARG A 193 6.42 9.70 9.22
CA ARG A 193 5.32 9.35 8.30
C ARG A 193 4.54 10.58 7.88
N HIS A 194 4.09 10.57 6.64
CA HIS A 194 3.11 11.54 6.16
C HIS A 194 1.70 11.16 6.63
N GLY A 195 0.79 12.13 6.66
CA GLY A 195 -0.62 11.87 7.00
C GLY A 195 -0.88 11.56 8.47
N LEU A 196 -0.06 12.07 9.38
CA LEU A 196 -0.30 11.95 10.81
C LEU A 196 -1.42 12.88 11.27
N ARG A 197 -2.34 12.35 12.10
CA ARG A 197 -3.46 13.10 12.69
C ARG A 197 -3.55 12.83 14.18
N ARG A 198 -3.34 13.85 15.00
CA ARG A 198 -3.57 13.78 16.43
C ARG A 198 -5.06 13.80 16.73
N ARG A 199 -5.53 12.90 17.60
CA ARG A 199 -6.93 12.80 17.98
C ARG A 199 -7.10 12.94 19.49
N PRO A 200 -8.21 13.52 19.96
CA PRO A 200 -8.48 13.65 21.38
C PRO A 200 -8.63 12.29 22.06
N LEU A 201 -8.24 12.23 23.32
CA LEU A 201 -8.21 10.98 24.09
C LEU A 201 -9.57 10.29 24.21
N TRP A 202 -10.65 11.07 24.26
CA TRP A 202 -12.02 10.52 24.39
C TRP A 202 -12.46 9.67 23.16
N GLU A 203 -11.87 9.88 21.99
CA GLU A 203 -12.16 9.04 20.82
C GLU A 203 -11.62 7.61 20.94
N PHE A 204 -10.70 7.37 21.89
CA PHE A 204 -10.13 6.06 22.19
C PHE A 204 -10.78 5.38 23.42
N GLU A 205 -11.90 5.88 23.90
CA GLU A 205 -12.60 5.32 25.05
C GLU A 205 -13.26 4.00 24.69
N LEU A 206 -13.04 2.95 25.52
CA LEU A 206 -13.37 1.56 25.20
C LEU A 206 -14.87 1.31 25.06
N GLU A 207 -15.68 1.78 26.00
CA GLU A 207 -17.13 1.51 25.98
C GLU A 207 -17.83 2.25 24.84
N THR A 208 -17.37 3.47 24.54
CA THR A 208 -17.84 4.22 23.37
C THR A 208 -17.47 3.50 22.08
N ALA A 209 -16.23 2.96 21.99
CA ALA A 209 -15.78 2.17 20.84
C ALA A 209 -16.66 0.92 20.63
N ARG A 210 -16.94 0.17 21.68
CA ARG A 210 -17.83 -1.00 21.62
C ARG A 210 -19.23 -0.65 21.15
N GLN A 211 -19.81 0.40 21.70
CA GLN A 211 -21.14 0.87 21.30
C GLN A 211 -21.19 1.25 19.83
N GLN A 212 -20.21 2.00 19.35
CA GLN A 212 -20.14 2.43 17.96
C GLN A 212 -19.95 1.26 17.01
N LEU A 213 -19.08 0.31 17.34
CA LEU A 213 -18.84 -0.88 16.53
C LEU A 213 -20.06 -1.79 16.48
N ASN A 214 -20.73 -2.03 17.62
CA ASN A 214 -21.96 -2.79 17.67
C ASN A 214 -23.09 -2.13 16.86
N LEU A 215 -23.21 -0.82 16.94
CA LEU A 215 -24.18 -0.07 16.14
C LEU A 215 -23.87 -0.18 14.64
N GLN A 216 -22.59 -0.07 14.28
CA GLN A 216 -22.15 -0.19 12.89
C GLN A 216 -22.45 -1.57 12.28
N PHE A 217 -22.24 -2.63 13.05
CA PHE A 217 -22.41 -4.00 12.56
C PHE A 217 -23.81 -4.57 12.83
N GLY A 218 -24.66 -3.86 13.59
CA GLY A 218 -25.98 -4.32 13.97
C GLY A 218 -25.94 -5.52 14.93
N THR A 219 -24.95 -5.56 15.82
CA THR A 219 -24.72 -6.66 16.78
C THR A 219 -24.93 -6.18 18.22
N ARG A 220 -25.14 -7.13 19.14
CA ARG A 220 -25.24 -6.85 20.59
C ARG A 220 -23.86 -6.78 21.26
N ASP A 221 -22.94 -7.60 20.78
CA ASP A 221 -21.55 -7.67 21.22
C ASP A 221 -20.64 -8.01 20.03
N LEU A 222 -19.35 -8.05 20.27
CA LEU A 222 -18.33 -8.32 19.25
C LEU A 222 -17.76 -9.74 19.30
N THR A 223 -18.38 -10.63 20.08
CA THR A 223 -17.93 -12.01 20.26
C THR A 223 -17.92 -12.77 18.93
N GLY A 224 -18.93 -12.56 18.08
CA GLY A 224 -19.02 -13.20 16.77
C GLY A 224 -17.86 -12.85 15.82
N PHE A 225 -17.20 -11.74 16.03
CA PHE A 225 -15.98 -11.34 15.30
C PHE A 225 -14.68 -11.77 15.99
N GLY A 226 -14.75 -12.34 17.21
CA GLY A 226 -13.58 -12.75 17.96
C GLY A 226 -12.74 -11.62 18.57
N VAL A 227 -13.28 -10.41 18.68
CA VAL A 227 -12.56 -9.22 19.15
C VAL A 227 -13.07 -8.64 20.47
N GLU A 228 -14.04 -9.26 21.11
CA GLU A 228 -14.68 -8.75 22.35
C GLU A 228 -13.68 -8.43 23.46
N GLN A 229 -12.63 -9.22 23.60
CA GLN A 229 -11.59 -9.05 24.62
C GLN A 229 -10.34 -8.29 24.12
N ALA A 230 -10.34 -7.86 22.86
CA ALA A 230 -9.23 -7.11 22.26
C ALA A 230 -9.32 -5.62 22.62
N HIS A 231 -9.16 -5.28 23.90
CA HIS A 231 -9.46 -3.95 24.44
C HIS A 231 -8.61 -2.84 23.80
N GLN A 232 -7.31 -3.07 23.59
CA GLN A 232 -6.43 -2.07 22.96
C GLN A 232 -6.80 -1.86 21.49
N ALA A 233 -7.04 -2.96 20.78
CA ALA A 233 -7.44 -2.91 19.38
C ALA A 233 -8.79 -2.20 19.20
N LEU A 234 -9.75 -2.45 20.07
CA LEU A 234 -11.08 -1.80 20.04
C LEU A 234 -10.99 -0.30 20.26
N ARG A 235 -10.10 0.17 21.13
CA ARG A 235 -9.86 1.61 21.33
C ARG A 235 -9.41 2.28 20.04
N ALA A 236 -8.44 1.70 19.37
CA ALA A 236 -7.99 2.17 18.06
C ALA A 236 -9.09 2.10 16.99
N ALA A 237 -9.82 0.99 16.93
CA ALA A 237 -10.93 0.80 15.99
C ALA A 237 -12.07 1.82 16.20
N GLY A 238 -12.38 2.17 17.45
CA GLY A 238 -13.40 3.17 17.77
C GLY A 238 -13.01 4.56 17.26
N CYS A 239 -11.78 4.97 17.49
CA CYS A 239 -11.26 6.24 16.96
C CYS A 239 -11.34 6.28 15.44
N LEU A 240 -10.90 5.21 14.79
CA LEU A 240 -10.89 5.11 13.35
C LEU A 240 -12.30 5.20 12.75
N LEU A 241 -13.26 4.46 13.30
CA LEU A 241 -14.64 4.49 12.83
C LEU A 241 -15.29 5.88 13.02
N GLN A 242 -15.03 6.53 14.16
CA GLN A 242 -15.51 7.89 14.42
C GLN A 242 -14.97 8.87 13.39
N TYR A 243 -13.67 8.79 13.10
CA TYR A 243 -13.02 9.64 12.10
C TYR A 243 -13.61 9.47 10.70
N VAL A 244 -13.88 8.24 10.28
CA VAL A 244 -14.50 7.96 8.98
C VAL A 244 -15.93 8.52 8.92
N LYS A 245 -16.71 8.36 9.97
CA LYS A 245 -18.06 8.92 10.05
C LYS A 245 -18.05 10.44 9.95
N ASP A 246 -17.13 11.09 10.65
CA ASP A 246 -17.01 12.55 10.65
C ASP A 246 -16.54 13.10 9.30
N THR A 247 -15.69 12.39 8.59
CA THR A 247 -15.14 12.81 7.30
C THR A 247 -16.08 12.50 6.13
N GLN A 248 -16.70 11.33 6.11
CA GLN A 248 -17.60 10.93 5.02
C GLN A 248 -19.00 11.50 5.15
N ARG A 249 -19.47 11.72 6.37
CA ARG A 249 -20.80 12.30 6.68
C ARG A 249 -21.97 11.56 6.02
N THR A 250 -21.84 10.26 5.85
CA THR A 250 -22.84 9.37 5.27
C THR A 250 -22.81 8.02 5.99
N SER A 251 -23.81 7.19 5.74
CA SER A 251 -23.79 5.80 6.19
C SER A 251 -22.69 5.00 5.50
N LEU A 252 -22.19 3.98 6.18
CA LEU A 252 -21.05 3.14 5.74
C LEU A 252 -21.48 1.67 5.63
N PRO A 253 -22.47 1.32 4.79
CA PRO A 253 -23.05 -0.02 4.77
C PRO A 253 -22.08 -1.10 4.25
N HIS A 254 -20.99 -0.73 3.61
CA HIS A 254 -19.93 -1.64 3.14
C HIS A 254 -18.97 -2.08 4.24
N ILE A 255 -18.94 -1.37 5.38
CA ILE A 255 -18.15 -1.76 6.56
C ILE A 255 -19.03 -2.67 7.43
N ARG A 256 -18.90 -3.99 7.23
CA ARG A 256 -19.85 -4.98 7.75
C ARG A 256 -19.30 -5.85 8.86
N GLY A 257 -18.03 -5.77 9.13
CA GLY A 257 -17.38 -6.58 10.15
C GLY A 257 -15.98 -6.12 10.45
N ILE A 258 -15.38 -6.75 11.43
CA ILE A 258 -14.02 -6.49 11.91
C ILE A 258 -13.31 -7.83 12.09
N THR A 259 -12.05 -7.89 11.68
CA THR A 259 -11.25 -9.12 11.76
C THR A 259 -10.03 -8.90 12.63
N MET A 260 -9.80 -9.80 13.58
CA MET A 260 -8.56 -9.83 14.36
C MET A 260 -7.43 -10.47 13.55
N GLU A 261 -6.34 -9.79 13.39
CA GLU A 261 -5.10 -10.31 12.84
C GLU A 261 -4.17 -10.73 13.99
N ARG A 262 -3.87 -12.01 14.06
CA ARG A 262 -2.91 -12.56 15.03
C ARG A 262 -1.62 -12.88 14.30
N GLN A 263 -0.51 -12.37 14.80
CA GLN A 263 0.80 -12.63 14.19
C GLN A 263 1.13 -14.11 14.08
N GLN A 264 0.76 -14.89 15.07
CA GLN A 264 1.00 -16.34 15.12
C GLN A 264 0.28 -17.14 14.02
N ASP A 265 -0.74 -16.60 13.38
CA ASP A 265 -1.48 -17.27 12.30
C ASP A 265 -0.69 -17.27 10.98
N GLY A 266 0.33 -16.46 10.88
CA GLY A 266 1.19 -16.35 9.71
C GLY A 266 2.68 -16.41 10.04
N ILE A 267 3.51 -16.34 9.02
CA ILE A 267 4.94 -16.18 9.20
C ILE A 267 5.22 -14.75 9.68
N ILE A 268 5.84 -14.65 10.84
CA ILE A 268 6.22 -13.37 11.42
C ILE A 268 7.51 -12.88 10.76
N MET A 269 7.48 -11.64 10.27
CA MET A 269 8.64 -10.96 9.72
C MET A 269 8.75 -9.58 10.36
N ASP A 270 9.94 -9.22 10.83
CA ASP A 270 10.22 -7.88 11.32
C ASP A 270 10.33 -6.85 10.17
N ALA A 271 10.44 -5.58 10.51
CA ALA A 271 10.52 -4.50 9.54
C ALA A 271 11.77 -4.62 8.64
N ALA A 272 12.90 -5.01 9.21
CA ALA A 272 14.15 -5.21 8.49
C ALA A 272 14.03 -6.36 7.47
N THR A 273 13.44 -7.47 7.87
CA THR A 273 13.22 -8.63 6.98
C THR A 273 12.32 -8.27 5.80
N ARG A 274 11.20 -7.58 6.05
CA ARG A 274 10.29 -7.14 5.00
C ARG A 274 10.99 -6.25 3.96
N ARG A 275 11.80 -5.34 4.43
CA ARG A 275 12.59 -4.46 3.56
C ARG A 275 13.65 -5.23 2.79
N ASN A 276 14.40 -6.11 3.45
CA ASN A 276 15.51 -6.86 2.85
C ASN A 276 15.06 -7.88 1.80
N LEU A 277 13.87 -8.43 1.93
CA LEU A 277 13.31 -9.37 0.95
C LEU A 277 12.67 -8.69 -0.27
N GLU A 278 12.54 -7.36 -0.26
CA GLU A 278 12.00 -6.58 -1.38
C GLU A 278 10.70 -7.19 -1.95
N LEU A 279 9.72 -7.40 -1.09
CA LEU A 279 8.47 -8.07 -1.47
C LEU A 279 7.63 -7.24 -2.44
N THR A 280 7.41 -5.97 -2.12
CA THR A 280 6.59 -5.03 -2.92
C THR A 280 7.29 -3.71 -3.21
N GLN A 281 8.39 -3.44 -2.53
CA GLN A 281 9.19 -2.24 -2.70
C GLN A 281 10.68 -2.60 -2.68
N SER A 282 11.43 -2.06 -3.64
CA SER A 282 12.87 -2.26 -3.71
C SER A 282 13.60 -1.42 -2.65
N LEU A 283 14.82 -1.79 -2.33
CA LEU A 283 15.70 -1.02 -1.43
C LEU A 283 15.98 0.40 -1.95
N SER A 284 15.90 0.61 -3.26
CA SER A 284 16.00 1.91 -3.91
C SER A 284 14.72 2.75 -3.88
N GLY A 285 13.61 2.22 -3.32
CA GLY A 285 12.33 2.90 -3.17
C GLY A 285 11.33 2.72 -4.32
N GLY A 286 11.71 2.02 -5.40
CA GLY A 286 10.82 1.69 -6.52
C GLY A 286 10.03 0.39 -6.30
N SER A 287 9.17 0.06 -7.25
CA SER A 287 8.43 -1.21 -7.29
C SER A 287 9.05 -2.24 -8.25
N ASP A 288 10.01 -1.82 -9.06
CA ASP A 288 10.68 -2.68 -10.02
C ASP A 288 11.61 -3.69 -9.34
N ASN A 289 11.76 -4.86 -9.94
CA ASN A 289 12.62 -5.93 -9.43
C ASN A 289 12.25 -6.41 -8.02
N THR A 290 10.96 -6.37 -7.69
CA THR A 290 10.40 -6.93 -6.46
C THR A 290 9.74 -8.27 -6.72
N LEU A 291 9.49 -9.06 -5.67
CA LEU A 291 8.75 -10.31 -5.81
C LEU A 291 7.35 -10.07 -6.38
N ALA A 292 6.65 -9.04 -5.92
CA ALA A 292 5.36 -8.66 -6.46
C ALA A 292 5.42 -8.30 -7.94
N ALA A 293 6.45 -7.58 -8.38
CA ALA A 293 6.62 -7.23 -9.80
C ALA A 293 6.75 -8.45 -10.72
N ILE A 294 7.36 -9.53 -10.22
CA ILE A 294 7.48 -10.80 -10.96
C ILE A 294 6.19 -11.61 -10.93
N LEU A 295 5.54 -11.69 -9.77
CA LEU A 295 4.34 -12.53 -9.58
C LEU A 295 3.06 -11.88 -10.05
N ASP A 296 2.95 -10.56 -10.03
CA ASP A 296 1.70 -9.87 -10.33
C ASP A 296 1.48 -9.69 -11.83
N ARG A 297 0.76 -10.62 -12.39
CA ARG A 297 0.17 -10.57 -13.74
C ARG A 297 -1.35 -10.71 -13.67
N THR A 298 -1.91 -10.36 -12.52
CA THR A 298 -3.35 -10.32 -12.31
C THR A 298 -4.03 -9.39 -13.32
N VAL A 299 -5.23 -9.76 -13.72
CA VAL A 299 -6.00 -9.04 -14.74
C VAL A 299 -7.02 -8.08 -14.14
N THR A 300 -7.22 -8.11 -12.82
CA THR A 300 -8.06 -7.18 -12.07
C THR A 300 -7.25 -6.42 -11.02
N PRO A 301 -7.56 -5.13 -10.77
CA PRO A 301 -6.91 -4.38 -9.71
C PRO A 301 -7.12 -4.97 -8.32
N MET A 302 -8.33 -5.47 -8.05
CA MET A 302 -8.65 -6.10 -6.76
C MET A 302 -7.87 -7.40 -6.55
N GLY A 303 -7.60 -8.17 -7.59
CA GLY A 303 -6.71 -9.33 -7.55
C GLY A 303 -5.27 -8.95 -7.24
N SER A 304 -4.76 -7.91 -7.84
CA SER A 304 -3.42 -7.37 -7.55
C SER A 304 -3.25 -6.98 -6.09
N ARG A 305 -4.22 -6.27 -5.53
CA ARG A 305 -4.21 -5.90 -4.11
C ARG A 305 -4.27 -7.12 -3.20
N MET A 306 -5.08 -8.11 -3.53
CA MET A 306 -5.18 -9.37 -2.76
C MET A 306 -3.86 -10.15 -2.78
N LEU A 307 -3.21 -10.28 -3.92
CA LEU A 307 -1.90 -10.93 -4.04
C LEU A 307 -0.86 -10.25 -3.14
N LYS A 308 -0.79 -8.94 -3.13
CA LYS A 308 0.12 -8.18 -2.27
C LYS A 308 -0.19 -8.38 -0.79
N ARG A 309 -1.46 -8.46 -0.40
CA ARG A 309 -1.84 -8.81 0.98
C ARG A 309 -1.37 -10.20 1.35
N TRP A 310 -1.48 -11.18 0.47
CA TRP A 310 -0.95 -12.53 0.71
C TRP A 310 0.56 -12.53 0.90
N LEU A 311 1.29 -11.79 0.07
CA LEU A 311 2.75 -11.65 0.19
C LEU A 311 3.17 -11.03 1.53
N HIS A 312 2.42 -10.06 2.01
CA HIS A 312 2.70 -9.40 3.28
C HIS A 312 2.23 -10.18 4.52
N MET A 313 1.35 -11.14 4.35
CA MET A 313 0.82 -11.97 5.42
C MET A 313 0.72 -13.44 4.99
N PRO A 314 1.87 -14.12 4.81
CA PRO A 314 1.89 -15.55 4.50
C PRO A 314 1.24 -16.34 5.62
N THR A 315 0.37 -17.28 5.27
CA THR A 315 -0.35 -18.11 6.27
C THR A 315 0.42 -19.37 6.63
N ARG A 316 0.24 -19.83 7.86
CA ARG A 316 0.73 -21.13 8.35
C ARG A 316 -0.35 -22.21 8.34
N ASP A 317 -1.56 -21.88 7.94
CA ASP A 317 -2.67 -22.84 7.86
C ASP A 317 -2.49 -23.78 6.65
N ILE A 318 -2.08 -24.99 6.91
CA ILE A 318 -1.83 -26.02 5.89
C ILE A 318 -3.08 -26.33 5.07
N LYS A 319 -4.27 -26.25 5.65
CA LYS A 319 -5.54 -26.49 4.92
C LYS A 319 -5.75 -25.41 3.85
N VAL A 320 -5.52 -24.15 4.20
CA VAL A 320 -5.62 -23.02 3.28
C VAL A 320 -4.57 -23.16 2.17
N LEU A 321 -3.33 -23.48 2.52
CA LEU A 321 -2.23 -23.65 1.55
C LEU A 321 -2.50 -24.80 0.59
N THR A 322 -2.95 -25.94 1.09
CA THR A 322 -3.30 -27.11 0.27
C THR A 322 -4.44 -26.78 -0.68
N ALA A 323 -5.48 -26.11 -0.20
CA ALA A 323 -6.61 -25.69 -1.03
C ALA A 323 -6.16 -24.75 -2.17
N ARG A 324 -5.30 -23.79 -1.89
CA ARG A 324 -4.72 -22.90 -2.91
C ARG A 324 -3.86 -23.65 -3.93
N GLN A 325 -2.99 -24.55 -3.47
CA GLN A 325 -2.15 -25.37 -4.36
C GLN A 325 -2.97 -26.25 -5.28
N GLN A 326 -4.02 -26.90 -4.78
CA GLN A 326 -4.92 -27.72 -5.58
C GLN A 326 -5.66 -26.87 -6.62
N ALA A 327 -6.15 -25.69 -6.22
CA ALA A 327 -6.80 -24.76 -7.11
C ALA A 327 -5.86 -24.27 -8.22
N ILE A 328 -4.63 -23.92 -7.89
CA ILE A 328 -3.60 -23.51 -8.87
C ILE A 328 -3.34 -24.64 -9.86
N GLY A 329 -3.17 -25.87 -9.38
CA GLY A 329 -2.99 -27.03 -10.24
C GLY A 329 -4.16 -27.26 -11.20
N ALA A 330 -5.39 -27.13 -10.71
CA ALA A 330 -6.58 -27.26 -11.54
C ALA A 330 -6.72 -26.13 -12.57
N LEU A 331 -6.27 -24.93 -12.24
CA LEU A 331 -6.36 -23.76 -13.11
C LEU A 331 -5.23 -23.66 -14.14
N GLN A 332 -4.19 -24.48 -14.07
CA GLN A 332 -3.11 -24.46 -15.07
C GLN A 332 -3.58 -24.72 -16.49
N GLU A 333 -4.62 -25.53 -16.67
CA GLU A 333 -5.24 -25.78 -17.97
C GLU A 333 -6.40 -24.84 -18.29
N ARG A 334 -6.79 -23.96 -17.38
CA ARG A 334 -8.00 -23.11 -17.47
C ARG A 334 -7.71 -21.61 -17.44
N PHE A 335 -6.55 -21.17 -17.01
CA PHE A 335 -6.28 -19.74 -16.82
C PHE A 335 -6.39 -18.94 -18.12
N ALA A 336 -5.99 -19.53 -19.25
CA ALA A 336 -6.02 -18.86 -20.54
C ALA A 336 -7.47 -18.55 -21.00
N ASP A 337 -8.41 -19.41 -20.65
CA ASP A 337 -9.84 -19.20 -20.96
C ASP A 337 -10.53 -18.32 -19.90
N LEU A 338 -10.05 -18.35 -18.66
CA LEU A 338 -10.64 -17.62 -17.54
C LEU A 338 -10.23 -16.13 -17.50
N GLN A 339 -8.98 -15.82 -17.76
CA GLN A 339 -8.43 -14.48 -17.61
C GLN A 339 -9.11 -13.42 -18.52
N PRO A 340 -9.50 -13.68 -19.76
CA PRO A 340 -10.22 -12.69 -20.56
C PRO A 340 -11.52 -12.22 -19.92
N SER A 341 -12.31 -13.15 -19.36
CA SER A 341 -13.56 -12.83 -18.67
C SER A 341 -13.31 -12.09 -17.35
N LEU A 342 -12.32 -12.51 -16.57
CA LEU A 342 -11.93 -11.80 -15.33
C LEU A 342 -11.46 -10.37 -15.62
N ARG A 343 -10.74 -10.14 -16.71
CA ARG A 343 -10.29 -8.79 -17.08
C ARG A 343 -11.47 -7.86 -17.30
N GLN A 344 -12.56 -8.35 -17.88
CA GLN A 344 -13.76 -7.58 -18.11
C GLN A 344 -14.56 -7.30 -16.82
N VAL A 345 -14.35 -8.05 -15.77
CA VAL A 345 -14.98 -7.82 -14.45
C VAL A 345 -14.49 -6.49 -13.84
N GLY A 346 -13.23 -6.18 -13.97
CA GLY A 346 -12.65 -4.95 -13.42
C GLY A 346 -12.60 -4.93 -11.90
N ASP A 347 -12.64 -3.72 -11.33
CA ASP A 347 -12.51 -3.48 -9.89
C ASP A 347 -13.88 -3.37 -9.20
N GLN A 348 -14.55 -4.47 -8.99
CA GLN A 348 -15.87 -4.50 -8.36
C GLN A 348 -15.80 -4.13 -6.87
N GLU A 349 -14.72 -4.44 -6.19
CA GLU A 349 -14.53 -4.13 -4.78
C GLU A 349 -14.67 -2.62 -4.49
N ARG A 350 -13.98 -1.79 -5.25
CA ARG A 350 -14.03 -0.33 -5.10
C ARG A 350 -15.33 0.28 -5.62
N ILE A 351 -15.91 -0.29 -6.68
CA ILE A 351 -17.22 0.12 -7.18
C ILE A 351 -18.30 -0.08 -6.11
N LEU A 352 -18.30 -1.22 -5.41
CA LEU A 352 -19.25 -1.50 -4.34
C LEU A 352 -19.11 -0.55 -3.14
N ALA A 353 -17.92 -0.14 -2.80
CA ALA A 353 -17.71 0.88 -1.77
C ALA A 353 -18.31 2.24 -2.19
N ARG A 354 -18.08 2.66 -3.44
CA ARG A 354 -18.69 3.89 -3.97
C ARG A 354 -20.22 3.79 -4.06
N LEU A 355 -20.74 2.63 -4.42
CA LEU A 355 -22.18 2.35 -4.38
C LEU A 355 -22.74 2.52 -2.96
N ALA A 356 -22.09 1.94 -1.96
CA ALA A 356 -22.47 2.05 -0.56
C ALA A 356 -22.46 3.49 -0.05
N LEU A 357 -21.46 4.26 -0.46
CA LEU A 357 -21.31 5.68 -0.11
C LEU A 357 -22.18 6.61 -0.99
N ARG A 358 -22.93 6.07 -1.93
CA ARG A 358 -23.76 6.79 -2.91
C ARG A 358 -22.97 7.80 -3.77
N THR A 359 -21.70 7.50 -4.01
CA THR A 359 -20.79 8.30 -4.84
C THR A 359 -20.43 7.63 -6.16
N ALA A 360 -20.98 6.45 -6.43
CA ALA A 360 -20.75 5.72 -7.68
C ALA A 360 -21.22 6.56 -8.89
N ARG A 361 -20.36 6.65 -9.88
CA ARG A 361 -20.65 7.36 -11.13
C ARG A 361 -21.36 6.45 -12.12
N PRO A 362 -22.02 7.00 -13.15
CA PRO A 362 -22.70 6.20 -14.17
C PRO A 362 -21.82 5.11 -14.81
N ARG A 363 -20.55 5.41 -15.03
CA ARG A 363 -19.57 4.45 -15.54
C ARG A 363 -19.29 3.28 -14.59
N ASP A 364 -19.39 3.50 -13.28
CA ASP A 364 -19.26 2.43 -12.28
C ASP A 364 -20.39 1.42 -12.40
N LEU A 365 -21.63 1.90 -12.57
CA LEU A 365 -22.79 1.02 -12.80
C LEU A 365 -22.72 0.30 -14.15
N ALA A 366 -22.21 0.94 -15.18
CA ALA A 366 -21.96 0.31 -16.47
C ALA A 366 -20.90 -0.80 -16.37
N ARG A 367 -19.82 -0.57 -15.61
CA ARG A 367 -18.79 -1.58 -15.31
C ARG A 367 -19.35 -2.74 -14.49
N MET A 368 -20.22 -2.45 -13.51
CA MET A 368 -20.92 -3.47 -12.74
C MET A 368 -21.81 -4.34 -13.64
N ARG A 369 -22.59 -3.74 -14.51
CA ARG A 369 -23.37 -4.45 -15.54
C ARG A 369 -22.49 -5.35 -16.39
N HIS A 370 -21.38 -4.83 -16.87
CA HIS A 370 -20.42 -5.57 -17.68
C HIS A 370 -19.82 -6.75 -16.94
N ALA A 371 -19.51 -6.58 -15.65
CA ALA A 371 -19.07 -7.67 -14.79
C ALA A 371 -20.14 -8.77 -14.68
N PHE A 372 -21.40 -8.42 -14.45
CA PHE A 372 -22.48 -9.41 -14.39
C PHE A 372 -22.64 -10.19 -15.70
N GLN A 373 -22.41 -9.55 -16.83
CA GLN A 373 -22.44 -10.20 -18.16
C GLN A 373 -21.33 -11.24 -18.33
N GLN A 374 -20.22 -11.12 -17.60
CA GLN A 374 -19.09 -12.06 -17.65
C GLN A 374 -19.29 -13.29 -16.75
N LEU A 375 -20.16 -13.23 -15.75
CA LEU A 375 -20.33 -14.33 -14.79
C LEU A 375 -20.74 -15.66 -15.43
N PRO A 376 -21.63 -15.73 -16.44
CA PRO A 376 -21.92 -16.98 -17.14
C PRO A 376 -20.70 -17.61 -17.79
N ASP A 377 -19.82 -16.82 -18.42
CA ASP A 377 -18.60 -17.31 -19.07
C ASP A 377 -17.60 -17.85 -18.04
N ILE A 378 -17.42 -17.15 -16.93
CA ILE A 378 -16.58 -17.62 -15.81
C ILE A 378 -17.12 -18.94 -15.26
N ARG A 379 -18.41 -19.05 -15.07
CA ARG A 379 -19.08 -20.26 -14.62
C ARG A 379 -18.88 -21.41 -15.61
N ALA A 380 -19.02 -21.15 -16.90
CA ALA A 380 -18.85 -22.16 -17.95
C ALA A 380 -17.42 -22.74 -17.96
N VAL A 381 -16.41 -21.90 -17.70
CA VAL A 381 -15.00 -22.35 -17.63
C VAL A 381 -14.74 -23.22 -16.39
N LEU A 382 -15.38 -22.95 -15.27
CA LEU A 382 -15.05 -23.54 -13.97
C LEU A 382 -16.04 -24.62 -13.49
N GLN A 383 -17.19 -24.78 -14.11
CA GLN A 383 -18.26 -25.68 -13.62
C GLN A 383 -17.85 -27.16 -13.53
N ASP A 384 -16.93 -27.58 -14.39
CA ASP A 384 -16.45 -28.97 -14.49
C ASP A 384 -15.11 -29.21 -13.77
N VAL A 385 -14.59 -28.18 -13.11
CA VAL A 385 -13.36 -28.28 -12.32
C VAL A 385 -13.67 -28.95 -10.98
N ASP A 386 -13.22 -30.20 -10.81
CA ASP A 386 -13.46 -31.00 -9.59
C ASP A 386 -12.43 -30.68 -8.50
N THR A 387 -12.44 -29.44 -8.04
CA THR A 387 -11.58 -28.96 -6.95
C THR A 387 -12.45 -28.24 -5.93
N PRO A 388 -12.53 -28.71 -4.68
CA PRO A 388 -13.46 -28.17 -3.68
C PRO A 388 -13.35 -26.66 -3.50
N HIS A 389 -12.13 -26.13 -3.45
CA HIS A 389 -11.92 -24.70 -3.26
C HIS A 389 -12.41 -23.87 -4.46
N VAL A 390 -12.16 -24.33 -5.69
CA VAL A 390 -12.66 -23.66 -6.90
C VAL A 390 -14.19 -23.69 -6.94
N GLN A 391 -14.81 -24.80 -6.60
CA GLN A 391 -16.28 -24.89 -6.54
C GLN A 391 -16.88 -24.02 -5.44
N GLN A 392 -16.21 -23.90 -4.30
CA GLN A 392 -16.61 -22.99 -3.23
C GLN A 392 -16.58 -21.53 -3.71
N LEU A 393 -15.49 -21.11 -4.35
CA LEU A 393 -15.37 -19.77 -4.93
C LEU A 393 -16.44 -19.53 -6.00
N LEU A 394 -16.68 -20.50 -6.86
CA LEU A 394 -17.70 -20.38 -7.90
C LEU A 394 -19.11 -20.21 -7.30
N SER A 395 -19.42 -20.90 -6.21
CA SER A 395 -20.68 -20.71 -5.49
C SER A 395 -20.83 -19.29 -4.93
N GLN A 396 -19.76 -18.67 -4.50
CA GLN A 396 -19.74 -17.32 -3.94
C GLN A 396 -19.79 -16.23 -5.03
N VAL A 397 -19.33 -16.52 -6.23
CA VAL A 397 -19.41 -15.59 -7.37
C VAL A 397 -20.85 -15.21 -7.69
N GLY A 398 -21.82 -16.13 -7.53
CA GLY A 398 -23.23 -15.85 -7.77
C GLY A 398 -23.58 -15.70 -9.26
N GLN A 399 -24.79 -15.26 -9.55
CA GLN A 399 -25.28 -15.06 -10.91
C GLN A 399 -25.80 -13.65 -11.15
N PHE A 400 -26.57 -13.08 -10.23
CA PHE A 400 -27.12 -11.71 -10.25
C PHE A 400 -27.88 -11.36 -11.53
N ASP A 401 -28.65 -12.31 -12.09
CA ASP A 401 -29.38 -12.13 -13.35
C ASP A 401 -30.39 -10.96 -13.26
N GLU A 402 -31.11 -10.85 -12.15
CA GLU A 402 -32.09 -9.75 -11.96
C GLU A 402 -31.38 -8.37 -11.92
N LEU A 403 -30.24 -8.29 -11.29
CA LEU A 403 -29.46 -7.03 -11.22
C LEU A 403 -28.82 -6.70 -12.57
N ARG A 404 -28.38 -7.71 -13.31
CA ARG A 404 -27.89 -7.54 -14.68
C ARG A 404 -28.99 -6.96 -15.57
N GLU A 405 -30.17 -7.58 -15.58
CA GLU A 405 -31.32 -7.12 -16.36
C GLU A 405 -31.76 -5.71 -15.96
N LEU A 406 -31.73 -5.39 -14.66
CA LEU A 406 -32.02 -4.05 -14.16
C LEU A 406 -31.08 -3.02 -14.78
N LEU A 407 -29.78 -3.26 -14.71
CA LEU A 407 -28.76 -2.32 -15.23
C LEU A 407 -28.75 -2.25 -16.75
N GLU A 408 -29.02 -3.35 -17.44
CA GLU A 408 -29.19 -3.37 -18.92
C GLU A 408 -30.36 -2.50 -19.39
N ARG A 409 -31.46 -2.50 -18.64
CA ARG A 409 -32.63 -1.68 -18.95
C ARG A 409 -32.46 -0.22 -18.54
N ALA A 410 -31.76 0.03 -17.42
CA ALA A 410 -31.72 1.34 -16.77
C ALA A 410 -30.61 2.25 -17.31
N ILE A 411 -29.43 1.71 -17.59
CA ILE A 411 -28.24 2.49 -17.95
C ILE A 411 -27.91 2.34 -19.42
N VAL A 412 -27.63 3.44 -20.10
CA VAL A 412 -27.15 3.41 -21.49
C VAL A 412 -25.82 2.67 -21.62
N GLU A 413 -25.52 2.18 -22.81
CA GLU A 413 -24.30 1.40 -23.06
C GLU A 413 -23.02 2.16 -22.70
N SER A 414 -22.94 3.42 -23.11
CA SER A 414 -21.79 4.31 -22.84
C SER A 414 -22.27 5.56 -22.11
N PRO A 415 -22.44 5.51 -20.79
CA PRO A 415 -22.99 6.64 -20.06
C PRO A 415 -21.97 7.79 -19.93
N PRO A 416 -22.45 9.04 -19.79
CA PRO A 416 -21.61 10.19 -19.48
C PRO A 416 -20.90 10.03 -18.12
N VAL A 417 -19.92 10.87 -17.87
CA VAL A 417 -19.14 10.83 -16.63
C VAL A 417 -19.99 11.16 -15.41
N LEU A 418 -20.87 12.15 -15.54
CA LEU A 418 -21.68 12.66 -14.43
C LEU A 418 -23.17 12.65 -14.80
N VAL A 419 -24.02 12.38 -13.81
CA VAL A 419 -25.47 12.39 -13.98
C VAL A 419 -26.00 13.76 -14.41
N ARG A 420 -25.38 14.83 -13.96
CA ARG A 420 -25.75 16.21 -14.32
C ARG A 420 -25.62 16.52 -15.82
N ASP A 421 -24.83 15.72 -16.54
CA ASP A 421 -24.65 15.90 -17.99
C ASP A 421 -25.86 15.38 -18.78
N GLY A 422 -26.73 14.59 -18.13
CA GLY A 422 -27.90 13.98 -18.73
C GLY A 422 -27.56 12.80 -19.64
N GLY A 423 -28.59 12.02 -20.01
CA GLY A 423 -28.39 10.90 -20.93
C GLY A 423 -27.83 9.64 -20.30
N VAL A 424 -27.98 9.47 -18.99
CA VAL A 424 -27.53 8.27 -18.25
C VAL A 424 -28.56 7.15 -18.30
N ILE A 425 -29.82 7.49 -18.04
CA ILE A 425 -30.92 6.50 -18.03
C ILE A 425 -31.31 6.14 -19.48
N ALA A 426 -31.40 4.85 -19.75
CA ALA A 426 -31.69 4.35 -21.08
C ALA A 426 -33.12 4.70 -21.53
N PRO A 427 -33.35 4.95 -22.84
CA PRO A 427 -34.69 5.07 -23.41
C PRO A 427 -35.54 3.84 -23.10
N GLY A 428 -36.84 4.04 -22.77
CA GLY A 428 -37.75 2.97 -22.44
C GLY A 428 -37.74 2.49 -20.99
N TYR A 429 -36.83 2.96 -20.15
CA TYR A 429 -36.79 2.61 -18.73
C TYR A 429 -37.92 3.28 -17.94
N ASN A 430 -38.22 4.55 -18.22
CA ASN A 430 -39.25 5.32 -17.57
C ASN A 430 -40.04 6.15 -18.60
N SER A 431 -41.35 5.96 -18.66
CA SER A 431 -42.21 6.62 -19.66
C SER A 431 -42.26 8.14 -19.49
N GLU A 432 -42.34 8.62 -18.27
CA GLU A 432 -42.36 10.07 -17.97
C GLU A 432 -41.06 10.76 -18.41
N LEU A 433 -39.90 10.14 -18.15
CA LEU A 433 -38.63 10.65 -18.63
C LEU A 433 -38.54 10.69 -20.15
N ASP A 434 -39.03 9.64 -20.82
CA ASP A 434 -39.04 9.58 -22.28
C ASP A 434 -39.92 10.68 -22.87
N GLU A 435 -41.09 10.97 -22.29
CA GLU A 435 -41.97 12.07 -22.68
C GLU A 435 -41.28 13.44 -22.58
N TRP A 436 -40.62 13.72 -21.44
CA TRP A 436 -39.91 14.97 -21.26
C TRP A 436 -38.70 15.13 -22.19
N ARG A 437 -37.99 14.05 -22.47
CA ARG A 437 -36.87 14.03 -23.43
C ARG A 437 -37.38 14.26 -24.86
N ALA A 438 -38.47 13.63 -25.24
CA ALA A 438 -39.09 13.84 -26.55
C ALA A 438 -39.49 15.31 -26.76
N LEU A 439 -40.06 15.96 -25.75
CA LEU A 439 -40.36 17.38 -25.76
C LEU A 439 -39.12 18.26 -25.90
N ALA A 440 -38.02 17.86 -25.27
CA ALA A 440 -36.74 18.59 -25.31
C ALA A 440 -36.03 18.41 -26.67
N ASP A 441 -36.10 17.20 -27.25
CA ASP A 441 -35.39 16.85 -28.49
C ASP A 441 -36.19 17.27 -29.76
N GLY A 442 -37.51 17.40 -29.68
CA GLY A 442 -38.34 17.99 -30.71
C GLY A 442 -38.03 19.46 -31.04
N ALA A 443 -37.10 20.04 -30.30
CA ALA A 443 -36.67 21.43 -30.44
C ALA A 443 -36.04 21.74 -31.82
N SER A 444 -35.21 20.88 -32.36
CA SER A 444 -34.51 21.11 -33.61
C SER A 444 -35.48 21.18 -34.81
N ASP A 445 -36.40 20.26 -34.91
CA ASP A 445 -37.38 20.20 -36.00
C ASP A 445 -38.35 21.38 -35.98
N TYR A 446 -38.71 21.86 -34.79
CA TYR A 446 -39.55 23.06 -34.65
C TYR A 446 -38.79 24.30 -35.11
N LEU A 447 -37.51 24.44 -34.71
CA LEU A 447 -36.67 25.58 -35.06
C LEU A 447 -36.42 25.65 -36.56
N ASP A 448 -36.16 24.50 -37.19
CA ASP A 448 -35.97 24.43 -38.63
C ASP A 448 -37.26 24.82 -39.39
N ARG A 449 -38.41 24.32 -38.93
CA ARG A 449 -39.72 24.71 -39.48
C ARG A 449 -40.02 26.19 -39.26
N LEU A 450 -39.69 26.74 -38.09
CA LEU A 450 -39.82 28.16 -37.80
C LEU A 450 -38.95 28.99 -38.72
N GLU A 451 -37.69 28.59 -38.93
CA GLU A 451 -36.74 29.29 -39.79
C GLU A 451 -37.27 29.35 -41.25
N ILE A 452 -37.69 28.21 -41.78
CA ILE A 452 -38.28 28.11 -43.12
C ILE A 452 -39.53 29.00 -43.22
N ARG A 453 -40.45 28.87 -42.28
CA ARG A 453 -41.69 29.65 -42.23
C ARG A 453 -41.44 31.17 -42.20
N GLU A 454 -40.56 31.61 -41.31
CA GLU A 454 -40.25 33.05 -41.14
C GLU A 454 -39.43 33.61 -42.29
N ARG A 455 -38.57 32.82 -42.95
CA ARG A 455 -37.89 33.18 -44.21
C ARG A 455 -38.85 33.45 -45.33
N GLU A 456 -39.79 32.52 -45.55
CA GLU A 456 -40.80 32.64 -46.58
C GLU A 456 -41.74 33.81 -46.31
N LYS A 457 -42.20 33.94 -45.07
CA LYS A 457 -43.14 35.01 -44.68
C LYS A 457 -42.57 36.38 -44.81
N LEU A 458 -41.29 36.58 -44.49
CA LEU A 458 -40.64 37.89 -44.50
C LEU A 458 -39.83 38.16 -45.78
N GLY A 459 -39.59 37.15 -46.58
CA GLY A 459 -38.76 37.27 -47.79
C GLY A 459 -37.29 37.54 -47.46
N LEU A 460 -36.81 37.04 -46.34
CA LEU A 460 -35.45 37.26 -45.81
C LEU A 460 -34.60 35.98 -45.95
N ASP A 461 -33.85 35.85 -47.03
CA ASP A 461 -33.01 34.67 -47.29
C ASP A 461 -31.88 34.46 -46.27
N THR A 462 -31.45 35.52 -45.57
CA THR A 462 -30.35 35.47 -44.57
C THR A 462 -30.85 35.18 -43.15
N LEU A 463 -32.16 35.07 -42.94
CA LEU A 463 -32.73 34.79 -41.63
C LEU A 463 -32.30 33.41 -41.15
N LYS A 464 -31.79 33.34 -39.93
CA LYS A 464 -31.42 32.11 -39.25
C LYS A 464 -32.01 32.04 -37.84
N VAL A 465 -32.45 30.89 -37.44
CA VAL A 465 -32.84 30.64 -36.06
C VAL A 465 -31.68 29.90 -35.38
N GLY A 466 -31.33 30.30 -34.17
CA GLY A 466 -30.19 29.71 -33.42
C GLY A 466 -30.37 29.85 -31.92
N PHE A 467 -29.42 29.23 -31.20
CA PHE A 467 -29.35 29.26 -29.74
C PHE A 467 -28.00 29.81 -29.28
N ASN A 468 -28.03 30.60 -28.22
CA ASN A 468 -26.83 31.09 -27.54
C ASN A 468 -26.98 30.87 -26.02
N GLY A 469 -25.95 30.29 -25.39
CA GLY A 469 -25.99 29.93 -23.96
C GLY A 469 -26.25 31.09 -22.99
N VAL A 470 -25.92 32.33 -23.40
CA VAL A 470 -26.15 33.55 -22.60
C VAL A 470 -27.48 34.21 -22.89
N HIS A 471 -27.89 34.23 -24.14
CA HIS A 471 -29.05 34.99 -24.60
C HIS A 471 -30.25 34.13 -25.02
N GLY A 472 -30.13 32.79 -24.96
CA GLY A 472 -31.19 31.87 -25.34
C GLY A 472 -31.43 31.75 -26.86
N TYR A 473 -32.64 31.37 -27.26
CA TYR A 473 -33.02 31.25 -28.67
C TYR A 473 -33.18 32.62 -29.30
N TYR A 474 -32.84 32.74 -30.57
CA TYR A 474 -32.92 33.96 -31.33
C TYR A 474 -33.19 33.72 -32.82
N ILE A 475 -33.79 34.72 -33.46
CA ILE A 475 -33.87 34.85 -34.89
C ILE A 475 -32.83 35.89 -35.30
N GLN A 476 -31.86 35.52 -36.12
CA GLN A 476 -30.80 36.40 -36.61
C GLN A 476 -31.12 36.87 -38.03
N VAL A 477 -31.04 38.18 -38.23
CA VAL A 477 -31.23 38.85 -39.54
C VAL A 477 -30.02 39.70 -39.83
N SER A 478 -29.58 39.74 -41.07
CA SER A 478 -28.47 40.63 -41.46
C SER A 478 -28.83 42.09 -41.21
N ARG A 479 -27.83 42.89 -40.81
CA ARG A 479 -28.06 44.29 -40.46
C ARG A 479 -28.66 45.11 -41.66
N GLY A 480 -28.32 44.76 -42.87
CA GLY A 480 -28.88 45.40 -44.05
C GLY A 480 -30.34 45.17 -44.30
N GLN A 481 -30.91 44.11 -43.71
CA GLN A 481 -32.31 43.70 -43.81
C GLN A 481 -33.12 43.94 -42.52
N SER A 482 -32.48 44.51 -41.46
CA SER A 482 -33.11 44.73 -40.15
C SER A 482 -34.34 45.65 -40.24
N HIS A 483 -34.43 46.53 -41.21
CA HIS A 483 -35.55 47.43 -41.46
C HIS A 483 -36.82 46.71 -41.97
N LEU A 484 -36.68 45.51 -42.44
CA LEU A 484 -37.79 44.65 -42.97
C LEU A 484 -38.44 43.81 -41.86
N VAL A 485 -37.84 43.82 -40.65
CA VAL A 485 -38.33 43.02 -39.50
C VAL A 485 -39.59 43.65 -38.93
N PRO A 486 -40.68 42.87 -38.70
CA PRO A 486 -41.93 43.34 -38.14
C PRO A 486 -41.76 43.83 -36.66
N ILE A 487 -42.70 44.71 -36.25
CA ILE A 487 -42.67 45.34 -34.91
C ILE A 487 -42.72 44.32 -33.74
N HIS A 488 -43.34 43.17 -33.95
CA HIS A 488 -43.48 42.15 -32.92
C HIS A 488 -42.16 41.36 -32.69
N TYR A 489 -41.12 41.56 -33.48
CA TYR A 489 -39.77 41.06 -33.24
C TYR A 489 -39.05 41.98 -32.24
N VAL A 490 -38.84 41.46 -31.05
CA VAL A 490 -38.15 42.19 -30.01
C VAL A 490 -36.65 41.98 -30.13
N ARG A 491 -35.89 43.06 -30.28
CA ARG A 491 -34.42 42.97 -30.40
C ARG A 491 -33.78 42.51 -29.08
N ARG A 492 -32.99 41.46 -29.18
CA ARG A 492 -32.23 40.93 -28.01
C ARG A 492 -30.75 41.38 -28.02
N GLN A 493 -30.14 41.38 -29.21
CA GLN A 493 -28.70 41.65 -29.35
C GLN A 493 -28.37 42.26 -30.70
N THR A 494 -27.46 43.24 -30.70
CA THR A 494 -26.91 43.83 -31.90
C THR A 494 -25.48 43.34 -32.07
N LEU A 495 -25.17 42.75 -33.23
CA LEU A 495 -23.84 42.30 -33.64
C LEU A 495 -23.29 43.21 -34.72
N LYS A 496 -22.02 43.08 -35.07
CA LYS A 496 -21.35 43.90 -36.09
C LYS A 496 -22.07 43.86 -37.45
N ASN A 497 -22.52 42.69 -37.88
CA ASN A 497 -23.11 42.42 -39.19
C ASN A 497 -24.53 41.87 -39.12
N ALA A 498 -25.12 41.69 -37.96
CA ALA A 498 -26.44 41.10 -37.78
C ALA A 498 -27.14 41.64 -36.55
N GLU A 499 -28.43 41.50 -36.50
CA GLU A 499 -29.27 41.72 -35.30
C GLU A 499 -30.02 40.46 -34.95
N ARG A 500 -30.14 40.24 -33.63
CA ARG A 500 -30.86 39.09 -33.06
C ARG A 500 -32.12 39.51 -32.38
N TYR A 501 -33.20 38.81 -32.70
CA TYR A 501 -34.56 39.08 -32.25
C TYR A 501 -35.18 37.86 -31.57
N ILE A 502 -36.22 38.13 -30.79
CA ILE A 502 -37.12 37.09 -30.29
C ILE A 502 -38.53 37.46 -30.62
N ILE A 503 -39.37 36.45 -30.88
CA ILE A 503 -40.80 36.58 -31.04
C ILE A 503 -41.51 35.89 -29.88
N PRO A 504 -42.79 36.29 -29.54
CA PRO A 504 -43.51 35.69 -28.44
C PRO A 504 -43.60 34.15 -28.54
N GLU A 505 -43.86 33.62 -29.70
CA GLU A 505 -43.93 32.18 -30.00
C GLU A 505 -42.59 31.48 -29.68
N LEU A 506 -41.45 32.05 -30.08
CA LEU A 506 -40.12 31.50 -29.80
C LEU A 506 -39.77 31.61 -28.31
N LYS A 507 -40.24 32.63 -27.65
CA LYS A 507 -40.09 32.81 -26.20
C LYS A 507 -40.84 31.73 -25.42
N GLU A 508 -42.09 31.50 -25.76
CA GLU A 508 -42.92 30.46 -25.17
C GLU A 508 -42.35 29.07 -25.41
N TYR A 509 -41.81 28.84 -26.57
CA TYR A 509 -41.10 27.63 -26.92
C TYR A 509 -39.79 27.46 -26.10
N GLU A 510 -38.99 28.53 -25.97
CA GLU A 510 -37.80 28.56 -25.15
C GLU A 510 -38.11 28.14 -23.69
N ASP A 511 -39.16 28.70 -23.11
CA ASP A 511 -39.58 28.40 -21.77
C ASP A 511 -40.01 26.94 -21.61
N LYS A 512 -40.71 26.37 -22.60
CA LYS A 512 -41.10 24.95 -22.63
C LYS A 512 -39.88 24.02 -22.72
N VAL A 513 -38.96 24.31 -23.61
CA VAL A 513 -37.78 23.48 -23.84
C VAL A 513 -36.85 23.50 -22.62
N LEU A 514 -36.58 24.68 -22.07
CA LEU A 514 -35.73 24.80 -20.85
C LEU A 514 -36.41 24.07 -19.66
N THR A 515 -37.71 24.21 -19.50
CA THR A 515 -38.46 23.50 -18.46
C THR A 515 -38.42 21.99 -18.68
N SER A 516 -38.57 21.51 -19.93
CA SER A 516 -38.53 20.09 -20.27
C SER A 516 -37.17 19.47 -19.99
N LYS A 517 -36.06 20.15 -20.35
CA LYS A 517 -34.70 19.70 -20.03
C LYS A 517 -34.46 19.63 -18.52
N GLY A 518 -34.88 20.66 -17.79
CA GLY A 518 -34.77 20.69 -16.33
C GLY A 518 -35.55 19.56 -15.65
N LYS A 519 -36.79 19.31 -16.09
CA LYS A 519 -37.62 18.22 -15.56
C LYS A 519 -37.04 16.85 -15.92
N ALA A 520 -36.61 16.65 -17.15
CA ALA A 520 -35.98 15.41 -17.59
C ALA A 520 -34.75 15.10 -16.73
N LEU A 521 -33.87 16.10 -16.50
CA LEU A 521 -32.68 15.92 -15.66
C LEU A 521 -33.03 15.61 -14.20
N ALA A 522 -34.05 16.26 -13.64
CA ALA A 522 -34.49 16.00 -12.26
C ALA A 522 -35.03 14.56 -12.11
N ILE A 523 -35.85 14.09 -13.06
CA ILE A 523 -36.36 12.71 -13.07
C ILE A 523 -35.19 11.72 -13.23
N GLU A 524 -34.27 12.02 -14.12
CA GLU A 524 -33.09 11.17 -14.36
C GLU A 524 -32.24 11.02 -13.09
N LYS A 525 -31.98 12.10 -12.36
CA LYS A 525 -31.30 12.05 -11.06
C LYS A 525 -32.02 11.18 -10.05
N ASN A 526 -33.35 11.35 -9.93
CA ASN A 526 -34.15 10.54 -9.03
C ASN A 526 -34.11 9.06 -9.38
N LEU A 527 -34.23 8.72 -10.64
CA LEU A 527 -34.14 7.34 -11.11
C LEU A 527 -32.76 6.74 -10.87
N TYR A 528 -31.71 7.53 -11.04
CA TYR A 528 -30.35 7.12 -10.75
C TYR A 528 -30.14 6.83 -9.26
N ASP A 529 -30.67 7.70 -8.36
CA ASP A 529 -30.63 7.48 -6.93
C ASP A 529 -31.46 6.24 -6.51
N GLU A 530 -32.57 5.98 -7.16
CA GLU A 530 -33.38 4.76 -6.94
C GLU A 530 -32.61 3.48 -7.32
N LEU A 531 -31.72 3.53 -8.29
CA LEU A 531 -30.84 2.39 -8.61
C LEU A 531 -29.97 1.99 -7.42
N PHE A 532 -29.46 2.95 -6.66
CA PHE A 532 -28.72 2.66 -5.42
C PHE A 532 -29.61 1.92 -4.42
N ASP A 533 -30.82 2.35 -4.24
CA ASP A 533 -31.78 1.71 -3.31
C ASP A 533 -32.17 0.29 -3.75
N LEU A 534 -32.13 0.00 -5.06
CA LEU A 534 -32.38 -1.32 -5.61
C LEU A 534 -31.16 -2.26 -5.51
N LEU A 535 -29.94 -1.70 -5.58
CA LEU A 535 -28.70 -2.47 -5.55
C LEU A 535 -28.20 -2.73 -4.14
N LEU A 536 -28.34 -1.78 -3.22
CA LEU A 536 -27.80 -1.85 -1.85
C LEU A 536 -28.30 -3.04 -1.01
N PRO A 537 -29.55 -3.54 -1.12
CA PRO A 537 -29.97 -4.75 -0.41
C PRO A 537 -29.14 -6.00 -0.75
N HIS A 538 -28.49 -6.02 -1.90
CA HIS A 538 -27.64 -7.11 -2.37
C HIS A 538 -26.14 -6.89 -2.07
N LEU A 539 -25.79 -5.84 -1.33
CA LEU A 539 -24.40 -5.44 -1.10
C LEU A 539 -23.54 -6.55 -0.48
N ALA A 540 -24.09 -7.29 0.47
CA ALA A 540 -23.38 -8.40 1.12
C ALA A 540 -22.97 -9.48 0.13
N GLU A 541 -23.90 -9.93 -0.69
CA GLU A 541 -23.67 -10.95 -1.71
C GLU A 541 -22.73 -10.46 -2.80
N LEU A 542 -22.86 -9.18 -3.18
CA LEU A 542 -21.98 -8.55 -4.17
C LEU A 542 -20.54 -8.41 -3.64
N GLN A 543 -20.35 -8.07 -2.38
CA GLN A 543 -19.02 -8.05 -1.75
C GLN A 543 -18.40 -9.45 -1.69
N GLN A 544 -19.18 -10.46 -1.36
CA GLN A 544 -18.72 -11.85 -1.37
C GLN A 544 -18.32 -12.29 -2.79
N SER A 545 -19.11 -11.94 -3.78
CA SER A 545 -18.80 -12.21 -5.19
C SER A 545 -17.51 -11.52 -5.63
N ALA A 546 -17.33 -10.25 -5.31
CA ALA A 546 -16.11 -9.50 -5.62
C ALA A 546 -14.86 -10.13 -4.97
N ALA A 547 -14.96 -10.55 -3.73
CA ALA A 547 -13.87 -11.24 -3.03
C ALA A 547 -13.54 -12.59 -3.69
N ALA A 548 -14.55 -13.37 -4.07
CA ALA A 548 -14.36 -14.63 -4.78
C ALA A 548 -13.73 -14.44 -6.17
N LEU A 549 -14.14 -13.42 -6.91
CA LEU A 549 -13.56 -13.07 -8.20
C LEU A 549 -12.11 -12.60 -8.08
N ALA A 550 -11.80 -11.82 -7.06
CA ALA A 550 -10.43 -11.41 -6.76
C ALA A 550 -9.52 -12.60 -6.45
N GLU A 551 -10.00 -13.53 -5.65
CA GLU A 551 -9.25 -14.76 -5.32
C GLU A 551 -9.07 -15.66 -6.54
N LEU A 552 -10.09 -15.83 -7.38
CA LEU A 552 -9.97 -16.55 -8.66
C LEU A 552 -8.94 -15.90 -9.58
N ASP A 553 -8.87 -14.58 -9.63
CA ASP A 553 -7.86 -13.86 -10.39
C ASP A 553 -6.45 -14.13 -9.84
N VAL A 554 -6.26 -14.10 -8.53
CA VAL A 554 -4.97 -14.42 -7.90
C VAL A 554 -4.56 -15.86 -8.18
N LEU A 555 -5.47 -16.82 -8.03
CA LEU A 555 -5.18 -18.23 -8.28
C LEU A 555 -4.87 -18.51 -9.75
N ALA A 556 -5.63 -17.92 -10.67
CA ALA A 556 -5.37 -18.01 -12.11
C ALA A 556 -4.03 -17.35 -12.48
N ASN A 557 -3.69 -16.23 -11.85
CA ASN A 557 -2.40 -15.58 -12.00
C ASN A 557 -1.24 -16.46 -11.53
N LEU A 558 -1.37 -17.07 -10.36
CA LEU A 558 -0.33 -17.98 -9.85
C LEU A 558 -0.20 -19.25 -10.69
N ALA A 559 -1.30 -19.75 -11.27
CA ALA A 559 -1.29 -20.85 -12.23
C ALA A 559 -0.55 -20.45 -13.51
N GLU A 560 -0.80 -19.28 -14.04
CA GLU A 560 -0.09 -18.73 -15.21
C GLU A 560 1.40 -18.56 -14.92
N ARG A 561 1.75 -17.99 -13.75
CA ARG A 561 3.15 -17.84 -13.34
C ARG A 561 3.87 -19.17 -13.19
N ALA A 562 3.21 -20.17 -12.61
CA ALA A 562 3.76 -21.51 -12.47
C ALA A 562 4.05 -22.18 -13.82
N ASP A 563 3.15 -22.01 -14.78
CA ASP A 563 3.31 -22.54 -16.14
C ASP A 563 4.41 -21.77 -16.89
N THR A 564 4.33 -20.47 -16.97
CA THR A 564 5.25 -19.62 -17.73
C THR A 564 6.68 -19.63 -17.17
N LEU A 565 6.83 -19.62 -15.85
CA LEU A 565 8.12 -19.54 -15.17
C LEU A 565 8.65 -20.91 -14.71
N ASN A 566 7.96 -21.98 -15.04
CA ASN A 566 8.33 -23.36 -14.69
C ASN A 566 8.53 -23.54 -13.18
N TYR A 567 7.52 -23.21 -12.39
CA TYR A 567 7.49 -23.43 -10.96
C TYR A 567 6.86 -24.78 -10.62
N ALA A 568 7.28 -25.37 -9.52
CA ALA A 568 6.77 -26.64 -9.03
C ALA A 568 5.93 -26.47 -7.75
N CYS A 569 4.95 -27.35 -7.57
CA CYS A 569 4.13 -27.38 -6.36
C CYS A 569 4.97 -27.82 -5.15
N PRO A 570 5.12 -26.99 -4.12
CA PRO A 570 5.83 -27.41 -2.91
C PRO A 570 4.98 -28.36 -2.07
N VAL A 571 5.63 -29.26 -1.35
CA VAL A 571 5.00 -30.11 -0.34
C VAL A 571 5.14 -29.43 1.02
N MET A 572 4.02 -29.14 1.67
CA MET A 572 4.00 -28.63 3.04
C MET A 572 4.02 -29.81 4.01
N SER A 573 5.08 -29.90 4.79
CA SER A 573 5.34 -31.01 5.72
C SER A 573 5.11 -30.60 7.17
N ASP A 574 4.74 -31.54 8.01
CA ASP A 574 4.70 -31.39 9.47
C ASP A 574 6.07 -31.70 10.12
N GLN A 575 6.98 -32.29 9.36
CA GLN A 575 8.33 -32.59 9.83
C GLN A 575 9.25 -31.37 9.70
N PRO A 576 10.07 -31.07 10.73
CA PRO A 576 11.00 -29.96 10.67
C PRO A 576 12.02 -30.11 9.52
N GLY A 577 12.29 -29.02 8.84
CA GLY A 577 13.29 -28.94 7.79
C GLY A 577 12.80 -28.32 6.49
N ILE A 578 13.74 -27.92 5.66
CA ILE A 578 13.50 -27.35 4.34
C ILE A 578 14.39 -28.08 3.35
N ARG A 579 13.80 -28.67 2.31
CA ARG A 579 14.53 -29.32 1.22
C ARG A 579 14.10 -28.75 -0.10
N ILE A 580 15.03 -28.18 -0.84
CA ILE A 580 14.82 -27.58 -2.14
C ILE A 580 15.77 -28.24 -3.14
N THR A 581 15.24 -28.71 -4.26
CA THR A 581 16.00 -29.28 -5.36
C THR A 581 15.98 -28.31 -6.53
N GLU A 582 17.14 -27.93 -7.05
CA GLU A 582 17.28 -26.97 -8.16
C GLU A 582 16.53 -25.65 -7.90
N GLY A 583 16.76 -25.08 -6.73
CA GLY A 583 16.17 -23.80 -6.34
C GLY A 583 16.72 -22.63 -7.14
N ARG A 584 15.85 -21.69 -7.49
CA ARG A 584 16.18 -20.49 -8.26
C ARG A 584 15.68 -19.25 -7.53
N HIS A 585 16.31 -18.12 -7.78
CA HIS A 585 15.84 -16.84 -7.24
C HIS A 585 14.75 -16.26 -8.15
N PRO A 586 13.53 -16.06 -7.68
CA PRO A 586 12.40 -15.68 -8.54
C PRO A 586 12.59 -14.33 -9.24
N VAL A 587 13.29 -13.40 -8.62
CA VAL A 587 13.51 -12.06 -9.17
C VAL A 587 14.81 -12.02 -10.00
N VAL A 588 15.93 -12.47 -9.45
CA VAL A 588 17.23 -12.42 -10.13
C VAL A 588 17.21 -13.21 -11.42
N GLU A 589 16.54 -14.36 -11.45
CA GLU A 589 16.35 -15.18 -12.64
C GLU A 589 15.73 -14.40 -13.81
N GLN A 590 14.82 -13.48 -13.54
CA GLN A 590 14.13 -12.70 -14.56
C GLN A 590 14.91 -11.45 -15.02
N VAL A 591 15.86 -10.99 -14.23
CA VAL A 591 16.66 -9.80 -14.52
C VAL A 591 17.95 -10.13 -15.25
N LEU A 592 18.51 -11.32 -15.01
CA LEU A 592 19.75 -11.76 -15.67
C LEU A 592 19.55 -11.98 -17.16
N SER A 593 20.53 -11.56 -17.94
CA SER A 593 20.64 -11.87 -19.37
C SER A 593 21.17 -13.29 -19.65
N GLU A 594 21.86 -13.88 -18.69
CA GLU A 594 22.40 -15.22 -18.74
C GLU A 594 21.50 -16.21 -17.97
N PRO A 595 21.53 -17.53 -18.30
CA PRO A 595 20.77 -18.52 -17.56
C PRO A 595 21.15 -18.55 -16.08
N PHE A 596 20.14 -18.57 -15.20
CA PHE A 596 20.34 -18.67 -13.76
C PHE A 596 20.82 -20.08 -13.38
N ILE A 597 21.85 -20.17 -12.54
CA ILE A 597 22.34 -21.43 -12.01
C ILE A 597 21.52 -21.81 -10.77
N SER A 598 20.77 -22.90 -10.89
CA SER A 598 19.97 -23.44 -9.79
C SER A 598 20.84 -24.09 -8.70
N ASN A 599 20.38 -24.04 -7.46
CA ASN A 599 21.11 -24.59 -6.33
C ASN A 599 20.21 -25.39 -5.39
N PRO A 600 20.73 -26.50 -4.81
CA PRO A 600 20.04 -27.26 -3.81
C PRO A 600 20.13 -26.60 -2.43
N LEU A 601 19.15 -26.90 -1.57
CA LEU A 601 19.19 -26.59 -0.15
C LEU A 601 18.65 -27.76 0.65
N SER A 602 19.32 -28.11 1.73
CA SER A 602 18.83 -29.09 2.68
C SER A 602 19.11 -28.60 4.10
N LEU A 603 18.01 -28.34 4.83
CA LEU A 603 18.01 -28.04 6.26
C LEU A 603 17.16 -29.07 6.99
N SER A 604 17.67 -29.57 8.11
CA SER A 604 16.99 -30.53 8.96
C SER A 604 17.46 -30.37 10.40
N PRO A 605 16.87 -31.02 11.41
CA PRO A 605 17.38 -30.98 12.77
C PRO A 605 18.85 -31.42 12.91
N GLN A 606 19.33 -32.30 11.99
CA GLN A 606 20.72 -32.75 11.94
C GLN A 606 21.62 -31.90 11.05
N ARG A 607 21.04 -30.99 10.29
CA ARG A 607 21.73 -30.07 9.37
C ARG A 607 21.04 -28.71 9.45
N ARG A 608 21.02 -28.09 10.63
CA ARG A 608 20.22 -26.89 10.90
C ARG A 608 20.91 -25.59 10.51
N MET A 609 22.23 -25.56 10.45
CA MET A 609 23.01 -24.36 10.10
C MET A 609 23.95 -24.66 8.95
N LEU A 610 23.91 -23.81 7.93
CA LEU A 610 24.90 -23.78 6.86
C LEU A 610 25.83 -22.57 7.06
N ILE A 611 27.12 -22.83 7.20
CA ILE A 611 28.14 -21.80 7.12
C ILE A 611 28.51 -21.63 5.64
N ILE A 612 28.19 -20.48 5.08
CA ILE A 612 28.33 -20.22 3.65
C ILE A 612 29.55 -19.32 3.42
N THR A 613 30.54 -19.85 2.70
CA THR A 613 31.75 -19.13 2.32
C THR A 613 31.86 -18.97 0.82
N GLY A 614 32.81 -18.18 0.37
CA GLY A 614 33.02 -17.89 -1.06
C GLY A 614 33.16 -16.40 -1.36
N PRO A 615 33.39 -16.00 -2.59
CA PRO A 615 33.56 -14.63 -2.99
C PRO A 615 32.28 -13.80 -2.82
N ASN A 616 32.39 -12.52 -2.54
CA ASN A 616 31.23 -11.63 -2.34
C ASN A 616 30.33 -11.56 -3.58
N MET A 617 30.90 -11.63 -4.78
CA MET A 617 30.17 -11.65 -6.05
C MET A 617 29.72 -13.06 -6.47
N GLY A 618 29.99 -14.08 -5.67
CA GLY A 618 29.65 -15.47 -5.95
C GLY A 618 28.17 -15.81 -5.81
N GLY A 619 27.36 -14.92 -5.20
CA GLY A 619 25.93 -15.10 -5.05
C GLY A 619 25.48 -15.62 -3.68
N LYS A 620 26.27 -15.46 -2.62
CA LYS A 620 25.92 -15.87 -1.25
C LYS A 620 24.59 -15.25 -0.80
N SER A 621 24.46 -13.93 -0.90
CA SER A 621 23.24 -13.20 -0.51
C SER A 621 22.05 -13.57 -1.39
N THR A 622 22.27 -13.81 -2.68
CA THR A 622 21.25 -14.29 -3.62
C THR A 622 20.73 -15.67 -3.21
N TYR A 623 21.61 -16.59 -2.87
CA TYR A 623 21.26 -17.94 -2.41
C TYR A 623 20.46 -17.92 -1.12
N MET A 624 20.83 -17.07 -0.18
CA MET A 624 20.12 -16.91 1.10
C MET A 624 18.72 -16.32 0.89
N ARG A 625 18.62 -15.22 0.17
CA ARG A 625 17.33 -14.57 -0.14
C ARG A 625 16.41 -15.49 -0.94
N GLN A 626 16.94 -16.21 -1.90
CA GLN A 626 16.23 -17.24 -2.67
C GLN A 626 15.52 -18.23 -1.75
N THR A 627 16.19 -18.74 -0.75
CA THR A 627 15.63 -19.67 0.24
C THR A 627 14.45 -19.07 0.97
N ALA A 628 14.60 -17.85 1.48
CA ALA A 628 13.52 -17.14 2.19
C ALA A 628 12.32 -16.87 1.26
N LEU A 629 12.57 -16.45 0.02
CA LEU A 629 11.51 -16.17 -0.95
C LEU A 629 10.76 -17.45 -1.36
N ILE A 630 11.43 -18.57 -1.53
CA ILE A 630 10.79 -19.86 -1.83
C ILE A 630 9.89 -20.27 -0.66
N VAL A 631 10.37 -20.17 0.57
CA VAL A 631 9.57 -20.47 1.77
C VAL A 631 8.35 -19.56 1.86
N LEU A 632 8.52 -18.28 1.63
CA LEU A 632 7.43 -17.30 1.65
C LEU A 632 6.40 -17.59 0.55
N MET A 633 6.84 -17.88 -0.67
CA MET A 633 5.96 -18.24 -1.78
C MET A 633 5.15 -19.50 -1.48
N ALA A 634 5.79 -20.52 -0.86
CA ALA A 634 5.08 -21.72 -0.41
C ALA A 634 3.97 -21.38 0.62
N HIS A 635 4.21 -20.41 1.50
CA HIS A 635 3.25 -19.98 2.53
C HIS A 635 2.18 -18.99 2.07
N ILE A 636 2.17 -18.62 0.81
CA ILE A 636 1.01 -17.98 0.17
C ILE A 636 0.18 -18.96 -0.67
N GLY A 637 0.61 -20.22 -0.75
CA GLY A 637 -0.02 -21.26 -1.56
C GLY A 637 0.49 -21.29 -3.01
N SER A 638 1.47 -20.46 -3.37
CA SER A 638 2.06 -20.43 -4.72
C SER A 638 2.94 -21.65 -4.98
N TYR A 639 3.07 -22.02 -6.24
CA TYR A 639 4.17 -22.83 -6.71
C TYR A 639 5.48 -22.05 -6.59
N VAL A 640 6.61 -22.75 -6.53
CA VAL A 640 7.90 -22.19 -6.19
C VAL A 640 8.92 -22.40 -7.29
N PRO A 641 9.93 -21.53 -7.44
CA PRO A 641 10.99 -21.65 -8.44
C PRO A 641 12.01 -22.73 -8.03
N ALA A 642 11.61 -23.98 -8.16
CA ALA A 642 12.43 -25.16 -7.89
C ALA A 642 11.91 -26.35 -8.67
N ALA A 643 12.73 -27.39 -8.84
CA ALA A 643 12.27 -28.67 -9.40
C ALA A 643 11.39 -29.42 -8.37
N LYS A 644 11.80 -29.38 -7.10
CA LYS A 644 11.03 -29.91 -5.96
C LYS A 644 11.31 -29.07 -4.72
N ALA A 645 10.32 -28.93 -3.86
CA ALA A 645 10.49 -28.31 -2.56
C ALA A 645 9.63 -29.00 -1.52
N THR A 646 10.19 -29.28 -0.35
CA THR A 646 9.48 -29.76 0.83
C THR A 646 9.77 -28.79 1.96
N ILE A 647 8.74 -28.15 2.47
CA ILE A 647 8.85 -27.09 3.47
C ILE A 647 8.19 -27.58 4.76
N GLY A 648 8.98 -27.69 5.81
CA GLY A 648 8.50 -27.96 7.16
C GLY A 648 7.92 -26.72 7.85
N PRO A 649 7.52 -26.84 9.13
CA PRO A 649 6.98 -25.72 9.88
C PRO A 649 7.97 -24.57 9.99
N VAL A 650 7.55 -23.37 9.58
CA VAL A 650 8.30 -22.12 9.72
C VAL A 650 7.39 -21.10 10.40
N ASP A 651 7.82 -20.57 11.54
CA ASP A 651 7.06 -19.57 12.31
C ASP A 651 7.51 -18.14 12.01
N ARG A 652 8.82 -17.95 11.75
CA ARG A 652 9.43 -16.65 11.54
C ARG A 652 10.49 -16.71 10.46
N ILE A 653 10.63 -15.63 9.74
CA ILE A 653 11.77 -15.40 8.85
C ILE A 653 12.50 -14.15 9.35
N PHE A 654 13.79 -14.29 9.61
CA PHE A 654 14.67 -13.17 9.96
C PHE A 654 15.76 -13.01 8.93
N THR A 655 16.05 -11.77 8.59
CA THR A 655 17.18 -11.44 7.74
C THR A 655 18.05 -10.37 8.39
N ARG A 656 19.35 -10.61 8.39
CA ARG A 656 20.37 -9.60 8.60
C ARG A 656 21.25 -9.60 7.35
N VAL A 657 20.98 -8.71 6.43
CA VAL A 657 21.67 -8.58 5.14
C VAL A 657 22.29 -7.19 5.08
N GLY A 658 23.50 -7.09 4.54
CA GLY A 658 24.44 -5.98 4.50
C GLY A 658 23.87 -4.55 4.64
N ALA A 659 24.64 -3.68 5.24
CA ALA A 659 24.23 -2.33 5.64
C ALA A 659 23.72 -1.47 4.46
N ALA A 660 22.47 -1.06 4.52
CA ALA A 660 22.12 0.25 3.99
C ALA A 660 22.52 1.29 5.07
N ASP A 661 23.36 2.25 4.70
CA ASP A 661 23.66 3.38 5.56
C ASP A 661 22.36 4.11 5.88
N ASP A 662 21.90 4.01 7.11
CA ASP A 662 20.82 4.85 7.60
C ASP A 662 21.39 6.19 8.04
N LEU A 663 21.83 6.97 7.07
CA LEU A 663 22.36 8.32 7.28
C LEU A 663 21.31 9.25 7.91
N ALA A 664 20.02 8.93 7.72
CA ALA A 664 18.92 9.75 8.23
C ALA A 664 18.72 9.64 9.74
N SER A 665 19.03 8.49 10.35
CA SER A 665 18.86 8.28 11.79
C SER A 665 20.09 8.66 12.63
N GLY A 666 21.22 8.99 11.99
CA GLY A 666 22.49 9.31 12.68
C GLY A 666 23.11 8.14 13.46
N ARG A 667 22.60 6.92 13.27
CA ARG A 667 23.15 5.71 13.90
C ARG A 667 24.28 5.13 13.05
N SER A 668 25.33 4.64 13.70
CA SER A 668 26.38 3.92 12.97
C SER A 668 25.82 2.62 12.37
N THR A 669 26.35 2.23 11.21
CA THR A 669 26.01 0.96 10.54
C THR A 669 26.15 -0.25 11.46
N PHE A 670 27.17 -0.23 12.31
CA PHE A 670 27.40 -1.28 13.31
C PHE A 670 26.30 -1.33 14.38
N MET A 671 25.80 -0.17 14.84
CA MET A 671 24.71 -0.12 15.82
C MET A 671 23.40 -0.67 15.23
N VAL A 672 23.09 -0.36 13.96
CA VAL A 672 21.94 -0.92 13.25
C VAL A 672 22.09 -2.45 13.12
N GLU A 673 23.27 -2.91 12.72
CA GLU A 673 23.59 -4.33 12.61
C GLU A 673 23.39 -5.06 13.94
N MET A 674 23.88 -4.51 15.04
CA MET A 674 23.73 -5.12 16.37
C MET A 674 22.30 -5.10 16.88
N THR A 675 21.53 -4.06 16.58
CA THR A 675 20.10 -3.98 16.96
C THR A 675 19.30 -5.06 16.24
N GLU A 676 19.50 -5.23 14.93
CA GLU A 676 18.84 -6.28 14.15
C GLU A 676 19.27 -7.68 14.61
N THR A 677 20.54 -7.88 14.89
CA THR A 677 21.08 -9.13 15.43
C THR A 677 20.49 -9.47 16.80
N ALA A 678 20.39 -8.48 17.68
CA ALA A 678 19.79 -8.65 19.02
C ALA A 678 18.31 -9.07 18.89
N ASN A 679 17.56 -8.43 18.01
CA ASN A 679 16.16 -8.81 17.74
C ASN A 679 16.04 -10.27 17.29
N ILE A 680 16.90 -10.72 16.39
CA ILE A 680 16.94 -12.11 15.93
C ILE A 680 17.23 -13.07 17.09
N LEU A 681 18.28 -12.82 17.87
CA LEU A 681 18.70 -13.70 18.96
C LEU A 681 17.67 -13.78 20.09
N HIS A 682 16.91 -12.73 20.33
CA HIS A 682 15.85 -12.72 21.35
C HIS A 682 14.57 -13.41 20.90
N ASN A 683 14.23 -13.37 19.60
CA ASN A 683 12.91 -13.79 19.10
C ASN A 683 12.92 -15.03 18.22
N ALA A 684 14.04 -15.49 17.71
CA ALA A 684 14.13 -16.70 16.91
C ALA A 684 13.80 -17.95 17.74
N THR A 685 13.15 -18.91 17.11
CA THR A 685 12.79 -20.21 17.66
C THR A 685 13.43 -21.33 16.83
N GLU A 686 13.27 -22.58 17.27
CA GLU A 686 13.72 -23.75 16.51
C GLU A 686 13.03 -23.93 15.15
N HIS A 687 11.88 -23.29 14.95
CA HIS A 687 11.13 -23.28 13.69
C HIS A 687 11.38 -22.03 12.85
N SER A 688 12.24 -21.13 13.29
CA SER A 688 12.57 -19.91 12.54
C SER A 688 13.58 -20.20 11.43
N LEU A 689 13.44 -19.48 10.32
CA LEU A 689 14.44 -19.39 9.26
C LEU A 689 15.22 -18.09 9.44
N VAL A 690 16.52 -18.20 9.65
CA VAL A 690 17.41 -17.07 9.92
C VAL A 690 18.44 -16.93 8.81
N LEU A 691 18.53 -15.75 8.22
CA LEU A 691 19.54 -15.39 7.23
C LEU A 691 20.48 -14.35 7.84
N MET A 692 21.74 -14.75 8.06
CA MET A 692 22.77 -13.89 8.65
C MET A 692 23.86 -13.66 7.61
N ASP A 693 23.98 -12.44 7.11
CA ASP A 693 24.96 -12.09 6.08
C ASP A 693 26.05 -11.19 6.65
N GLU A 694 27.24 -11.77 6.79
CA GLU A 694 28.47 -11.08 7.13
C GLU A 694 28.43 -10.21 8.38
N ILE A 695 28.05 -10.79 9.52
CA ILE A 695 28.04 -10.11 10.81
C ILE A 695 29.45 -9.73 11.26
N GLY A 696 29.59 -8.55 11.87
CA GLY A 696 30.81 -8.07 12.51
C GLY A 696 31.72 -7.25 11.60
N ARG A 697 31.23 -6.81 10.43
CA ARG A 697 32.02 -5.96 9.52
C ARG A 697 32.27 -4.53 10.03
N GLY A 698 31.38 -4.00 10.85
CA GLY A 698 31.42 -2.60 11.31
C GLY A 698 32.39 -2.31 12.47
N THR A 699 33.20 -3.28 12.89
CA THR A 699 34.12 -3.15 14.03
C THR A 699 35.49 -3.77 13.73
N SER A 700 36.36 -3.84 14.74
CA SER A 700 37.66 -4.48 14.57
C SER A 700 37.51 -5.97 14.18
N THR A 701 38.50 -6.51 13.49
CA THR A 701 38.46 -7.89 12.99
C THR A 701 38.22 -8.92 14.10
N TYR A 702 38.88 -8.78 15.23
CA TYR A 702 38.73 -9.72 16.34
C TYR A 702 37.40 -9.59 17.07
N ASP A 703 36.93 -8.37 17.31
CA ASP A 703 35.60 -8.13 17.91
C ASP A 703 34.50 -8.67 16.97
N GLY A 704 34.62 -8.39 15.68
CA GLY A 704 33.67 -8.90 14.66
C GLY A 704 33.64 -10.41 14.58
N LEU A 705 34.80 -11.05 14.55
CA LEU A 705 34.93 -12.51 14.57
C LEU A 705 34.35 -13.12 15.86
N SER A 706 34.65 -12.54 17.01
CA SER A 706 34.15 -13.02 18.31
C SER A 706 32.63 -12.95 18.39
N LEU A 707 32.03 -11.84 17.92
CA LEU A 707 30.59 -11.67 17.84
C LEU A 707 29.93 -12.64 16.86
N ALA A 708 30.49 -12.77 15.66
CA ALA A 708 29.98 -13.71 14.64
C ALA A 708 30.02 -15.15 15.13
N TRP A 709 31.11 -15.54 15.81
CA TRP A 709 31.25 -16.85 16.42
C TRP A 709 30.19 -17.13 17.49
N ALA A 710 30.05 -16.20 18.44
CA ALA A 710 29.07 -16.31 19.52
C ALA A 710 27.63 -16.33 19.00
N CYS A 711 27.31 -15.51 18.01
CA CYS A 711 26.00 -15.53 17.33
C CYS A 711 25.72 -16.88 16.66
N ALA A 712 26.68 -17.40 15.89
CA ALA A 712 26.55 -18.69 15.23
C ALA A 712 26.35 -19.83 16.24
N GLU A 713 27.15 -19.83 17.31
CA GLU A 713 27.05 -20.82 18.39
C GLU A 713 25.70 -20.74 19.12
N ASN A 714 25.21 -19.54 19.42
CA ASN A 714 23.90 -19.34 20.04
C ASN A 714 22.73 -19.82 19.16
N LEU A 715 22.76 -19.49 17.88
CA LEU A 715 21.76 -19.94 16.92
C LEU A 715 21.78 -21.46 16.72
N ALA A 716 22.94 -22.08 16.71
CA ALA A 716 23.07 -23.53 16.46
C ALA A 716 22.72 -24.38 17.70
N ASN A 717 23.17 -23.99 18.89
CA ASN A 717 23.09 -24.82 20.11
C ASN A 717 21.91 -24.48 21.00
N ARG A 718 21.64 -23.18 21.19
CA ARG A 718 20.61 -22.72 22.13
C ARG A 718 19.26 -22.57 21.45
N ILE A 719 19.20 -21.76 20.39
CA ILE A 719 17.97 -21.46 19.66
C ILE A 719 17.60 -22.64 18.76
N LYS A 720 18.59 -23.24 18.12
CA LYS A 720 18.43 -24.35 17.15
C LYS A 720 17.62 -23.96 15.91
N ALA A 721 17.66 -22.69 15.51
CA ALA A 721 16.99 -22.20 14.31
C ALA A 721 17.63 -22.73 13.04
N MET A 722 16.82 -22.90 12.00
CA MET A 722 17.29 -23.17 10.64
C MET A 722 17.99 -21.90 10.14
N THR A 723 19.30 -21.97 9.94
CA THR A 723 20.13 -20.79 9.72
C THR A 723 21.00 -20.95 8.47
N LEU A 724 21.01 -19.91 7.66
CA LEU A 724 22.00 -19.69 6.61
C LEU A 724 22.91 -18.55 7.08
N PHE A 725 24.19 -18.89 7.33
CA PHE A 725 25.16 -17.99 7.92
C PHE A 725 26.30 -17.73 6.94
N ALA A 726 26.22 -16.63 6.19
CA ALA A 726 27.27 -16.23 5.28
C ALA A 726 28.35 -15.45 6.03
N THR A 727 29.59 -15.79 5.81
CA THR A 727 30.74 -15.15 6.48
C THR A 727 31.97 -15.08 5.58
N HIS A 728 32.77 -14.05 5.81
CA HIS A 728 34.12 -13.93 5.29
C HIS A 728 35.20 -14.37 6.32
N TYR A 729 34.79 -14.72 7.54
CA TYR A 729 35.68 -15.26 8.56
C TYR A 729 35.88 -16.77 8.35
N PHE A 730 37.05 -17.15 7.85
CA PHE A 730 37.39 -18.56 7.62
C PHE A 730 37.46 -19.38 8.91
N GLU A 731 37.72 -18.74 10.03
CA GLU A 731 37.77 -19.37 11.35
C GLU A 731 36.41 -20.03 11.71
N LEU A 732 35.29 -19.46 11.23
CA LEU A 732 33.96 -20.04 11.43
C LEU A 732 33.75 -21.37 10.71
N THR A 733 34.53 -21.69 9.71
CA THR A 733 34.47 -22.96 9.01
C THR A 733 34.89 -24.16 9.89
N THR A 734 35.46 -23.91 11.06
CA THR A 734 35.79 -24.94 12.06
C THR A 734 34.61 -25.31 12.96
N LEU A 735 33.52 -24.54 12.94
CA LEU A 735 32.34 -24.80 13.77
C LEU A 735 31.72 -26.20 13.54
N PRO A 736 31.63 -26.74 12.32
CA PRO A 736 31.13 -28.09 12.10
C PRO A 736 31.88 -29.20 12.84
N GLU A 737 33.15 -29.00 13.14
CA GLU A 737 33.98 -29.95 13.90
C GLU A 737 33.63 -29.93 15.41
N LYS A 738 33.07 -28.84 15.91
CA LYS A 738 32.77 -28.60 17.31
C LYS A 738 31.29 -28.71 17.66
N MET A 739 30.41 -28.59 16.67
CA MET A 739 28.97 -28.55 16.90
C MET A 739 28.20 -29.42 15.91
N GLU A 740 27.32 -30.25 16.43
CA GLU A 740 26.41 -31.06 15.62
C GLU A 740 25.37 -30.16 14.93
N GLY A 741 25.01 -30.52 13.69
CA GLY A 741 24.00 -29.81 12.92
C GLY A 741 24.52 -28.56 12.22
N VAL A 742 25.81 -28.27 12.27
CA VAL A 742 26.49 -27.21 11.53
C VAL A 742 27.26 -27.83 10.38
N VAL A 743 27.10 -27.31 9.17
CA VAL A 743 27.74 -27.81 7.95
C VAL A 743 28.31 -26.65 7.15
N ASN A 744 29.45 -26.84 6.54
CA ASN A 744 30.03 -25.90 5.59
C ASN A 744 29.48 -26.13 4.19
N VAL A 745 29.17 -25.06 3.52
CA VAL A 745 28.94 -25.00 2.07
C VAL A 745 29.66 -23.79 1.49
N HIS A 746 29.99 -23.81 0.23
CA HIS A 746 30.60 -22.66 -0.43
C HIS A 746 30.06 -22.47 -1.84
N LEU A 747 30.14 -21.23 -2.30
CA LEU A 747 29.90 -20.88 -3.70
C LEU A 747 31.20 -20.92 -4.44
N ASP A 748 31.22 -21.73 -5.51
CA ASP A 748 32.41 -22.05 -6.25
C ASP A 748 32.85 -20.91 -7.17
N ALA A 749 34.16 -20.75 -7.32
CA ALA A 749 34.77 -19.83 -8.26
C ALA A 749 36.06 -20.46 -8.81
N LEU A 750 36.31 -20.29 -10.10
CA LEU A 750 37.49 -20.79 -10.80
C LEU A 750 38.41 -19.61 -11.14
N GLU A 751 39.67 -19.70 -10.71
CA GLU A 751 40.72 -18.78 -11.14
C GLU A 751 41.37 -19.30 -12.42
N HIS A 752 41.49 -18.45 -13.43
CA HIS A 752 42.25 -18.73 -14.65
C HIS A 752 43.15 -17.54 -14.94
N GLY A 753 44.42 -17.68 -14.52
CA GLY A 753 45.42 -16.62 -14.60
C GLY A 753 45.05 -15.41 -13.72
N ASP A 754 44.88 -14.25 -14.33
CA ASP A 754 44.47 -13.01 -13.64
C ASP A 754 42.94 -12.81 -13.62
N THR A 755 42.17 -13.78 -14.15
CA THR A 755 40.69 -13.68 -14.19
C THR A 755 40.07 -14.70 -13.24
N ILE A 756 38.84 -14.35 -12.76
CA ILE A 756 38.00 -15.21 -11.94
C ILE A 756 36.69 -15.45 -12.65
N ALA A 757 36.23 -16.69 -12.70
CA ALA A 757 34.90 -17.05 -13.13
C ALA A 757 34.09 -17.52 -11.93
N PHE A 758 32.96 -16.84 -11.66
CA PHE A 758 32.02 -17.23 -10.62
C PHE A 758 31.09 -18.30 -11.18
N MET A 759 31.12 -19.47 -10.55
CA MET A 759 30.29 -20.60 -10.99
C MET A 759 28.85 -20.50 -10.48
N HIS A 760 28.61 -19.71 -9.46
CA HIS A 760 27.31 -19.55 -8.80
C HIS A 760 26.66 -20.85 -8.32
N SER A 761 27.46 -21.92 -8.21
CA SER A 761 27.00 -23.22 -7.74
C SER A 761 27.44 -23.47 -6.30
N VAL A 762 26.51 -23.99 -5.48
CA VAL A 762 26.77 -24.36 -4.10
C VAL A 762 27.38 -25.75 -4.04
N GLN A 763 28.50 -25.86 -3.35
CA GLN A 763 29.23 -27.11 -3.12
C GLN A 763 29.37 -27.38 -1.63
N ASP A 764 29.46 -28.65 -1.25
CA ASP A 764 29.75 -29.04 0.13
C ASP A 764 31.19 -28.69 0.51
N GLY A 765 31.37 -28.36 1.79
CA GLY A 765 32.65 -27.97 2.37
C GLY A 765 32.92 -26.48 2.35
N ALA A 766 34.02 -26.08 2.98
CA ALA A 766 34.41 -24.67 3.05
C ALA A 766 35.15 -24.26 1.75
N ALA A 767 35.06 -22.96 1.41
CA ALA A 767 35.87 -22.43 0.32
C ALA A 767 37.37 -22.56 0.64
N SER A 768 38.14 -22.94 -0.34
CA SER A 768 39.58 -23.19 -0.19
C SER A 768 40.42 -21.93 -0.16
N LYS A 769 39.89 -20.82 -0.66
CA LYS A 769 40.60 -19.54 -0.83
C LYS A 769 39.69 -18.33 -0.69
N SER A 770 40.29 -17.21 -0.34
CA SER A 770 39.68 -15.88 -0.46
C SER A 770 39.97 -15.32 -1.86
N TYR A 771 38.93 -14.86 -2.55
CA TYR A 771 39.04 -14.34 -3.92
C TYR A 771 39.08 -12.79 -3.98
N GLY A 772 39.27 -12.12 -2.86
CA GLY A 772 39.21 -10.66 -2.79
C GLY A 772 40.17 -9.94 -3.73
N LEU A 773 41.39 -10.45 -3.89
CA LEU A 773 42.39 -9.87 -4.79
C LEU A 773 42.07 -10.10 -6.27
N ALA A 774 41.46 -11.24 -6.60
CA ALA A 774 41.00 -11.54 -7.96
C ALA A 774 39.81 -10.64 -8.35
N VAL A 775 38.89 -10.42 -7.42
CA VAL A 775 37.77 -9.47 -7.60
C VAL A 775 38.28 -8.02 -7.74
N ALA A 776 39.28 -7.62 -6.94
CA ALA A 776 39.89 -6.29 -7.05
C ALA A 776 40.57 -6.09 -8.42
N ALA A 777 41.23 -7.10 -8.92
CA ALA A 777 41.84 -7.09 -10.28
C ALA A 777 40.73 -6.94 -11.35
N LEU A 778 39.64 -7.68 -11.24
CA LEU A 778 38.49 -7.61 -12.13
C LEU A 778 37.82 -6.22 -12.11
N ALA A 779 37.77 -5.59 -10.94
CA ALA A 779 37.23 -4.23 -10.76
C ALA A 779 38.16 -3.12 -11.31
N GLY A 780 39.34 -3.46 -11.77
CA GLY A 780 40.27 -2.51 -12.41
C GLY A 780 41.30 -1.87 -11.47
N VAL A 781 41.53 -2.43 -10.28
CA VAL A 781 42.63 -2.00 -9.41
C VAL A 781 43.97 -2.21 -10.12
N PRO A 782 44.90 -1.22 -10.13
CA PRO A 782 46.17 -1.31 -10.84
C PRO A 782 46.97 -2.59 -10.54
N ARG A 783 47.51 -3.19 -11.57
CA ARG A 783 48.22 -4.50 -11.49
C ARG A 783 49.36 -4.49 -10.47
N ASP A 784 50.08 -3.38 -10.35
CA ASP A 784 51.17 -3.25 -9.37
C ASP A 784 50.65 -3.30 -7.91
N VAL A 785 49.50 -2.71 -7.66
CA VAL A 785 48.82 -2.77 -6.34
C VAL A 785 48.38 -4.19 -6.04
N ILE A 786 47.77 -4.89 -7.01
CA ILE A 786 47.37 -6.30 -6.87
C ILE A 786 48.58 -7.22 -6.62
N LYS A 787 49.68 -6.99 -7.36
CA LYS A 787 50.92 -7.77 -7.18
C LYS A 787 51.50 -7.59 -5.78
N ARG A 788 51.50 -6.35 -5.28
CA ARG A 788 51.99 -6.05 -3.91
C ARG A 788 51.05 -6.64 -2.85
N ALA A 789 49.74 -6.58 -3.09
CA ALA A 789 48.73 -7.16 -2.20
C ALA A 789 48.85 -8.68 -2.11
N ARG A 790 49.10 -9.38 -3.25
CA ARG A 790 49.38 -10.83 -3.27
C ARG A 790 50.62 -11.21 -2.50
N GLN A 791 51.66 -10.40 -2.65
CA GLN A 791 52.90 -10.63 -1.89
C GLN A 791 52.65 -10.48 -0.36
N LYS A 792 51.91 -9.44 0.02
CA LYS A 792 51.59 -9.18 1.45
C LYS A 792 50.68 -10.27 2.02
N LEU A 793 49.72 -10.76 1.24
CA LEU A 793 48.83 -11.84 1.64
C LEU A 793 49.65 -13.12 1.96
N ARG A 794 50.62 -13.49 1.10
CA ARG A 794 51.52 -14.64 1.36
C ARG A 794 52.35 -14.47 2.63
N GLU A 795 52.83 -13.26 2.89
CA GLU A 795 53.54 -12.94 4.13
C GLU A 795 52.68 -13.16 5.38
N LEU A 796 51.38 -12.69 5.31
CA LEU A 796 50.44 -12.84 6.42
C LEU A 796 50.02 -14.30 6.61
N GLU A 797 49.78 -15.06 5.51
CA GLU A 797 49.42 -16.46 5.57
C GLU A 797 50.59 -17.32 6.09
N SER A 798 51.85 -16.96 5.81
CA SER A 798 53.02 -17.68 6.33
C SER A 798 53.19 -17.47 7.85
N ILE A 799 52.84 -16.29 8.36
CA ILE A 799 52.84 -15.99 9.79
C ILE A 799 51.76 -16.81 10.52
N SER A 800 50.54 -16.91 9.95
CA SER A 800 49.47 -17.70 10.55
C SER A 800 49.66 -19.22 10.46
N SER A 801 50.32 -19.74 9.42
CA SER A 801 50.65 -21.17 9.30
C SER A 801 51.74 -21.62 10.24
N HIS A 802 52.68 -20.74 10.63
CA HIS A 802 53.69 -21.07 11.63
C HIS A 802 53.12 -21.15 13.06
N THR A 803 51.96 -20.48 13.32
CA THR A 803 51.22 -20.61 14.57
C THR A 803 50.41 -21.88 14.71
N ALA A 804 50.03 -22.54 13.57
CA ALA A 804 49.21 -23.76 13.57
C ALA A 804 50.01 -25.09 13.60
N SER A 805 51.34 -25.08 13.36
CA SER A 805 52.15 -26.30 13.25
C SER A 805 53.38 -26.33 14.19
N GLY A 806 53.48 -25.47 15.19
CA GLY A 806 54.53 -25.37 16.13
C GLY A 806 54.23 -25.93 17.49
N SER A 807 54.90 -27.02 17.92
CA SER A 807 55.13 -27.33 19.30
C SER A 807 55.54 -26.04 20.04
N VAL A 808 54.97 -25.83 21.18
CA VAL A 808 55.16 -24.73 22.13
C VAL A 808 56.66 -24.48 22.29
N ASP A 809 57.21 -23.46 21.62
CA ASP A 809 58.46 -22.86 21.98
C ASP A 809 58.15 -21.51 22.65
N ALA A 810 58.40 -21.42 23.92
CA ALA A 810 58.02 -20.39 24.87
C ALA A 810 58.55 -18.97 24.61
N THR A 811 59.03 -18.69 23.40
CA THR A 811 59.65 -17.40 23.04
C THR A 811 58.79 -16.55 22.08
N GLN A 812 57.54 -16.98 21.70
CA GLN A 812 56.69 -16.23 20.77
C GLN A 812 55.37 -15.83 21.38
N MET A 813 55.24 -15.90 22.71
CA MET A 813 54.05 -15.36 23.47
C MET A 813 54.10 -13.86 23.72
N THR A 814 54.95 -13.12 23.04
CA THR A 814 55.16 -11.67 23.33
C THR A 814 54.35 -10.74 22.38
N LEU A 815 53.37 -11.24 21.59
CA LEU A 815 52.49 -10.41 20.75
C LEU A 815 51.01 -10.53 21.10
N LEU A 816 50.67 -11.36 22.06
CA LEU A 816 49.43 -11.28 22.82
C LEU A 816 49.85 -10.76 24.22
N GLN A 817 50.05 -9.46 24.36
CA GLN A 817 49.83 -8.86 25.65
C GLN A 817 48.36 -9.12 25.99
N GLU A 818 48.10 -10.14 26.77
CA GLU A 818 46.99 -10.10 27.67
C GLU A 818 47.16 -8.80 28.42
N ASP A 819 46.25 -7.86 28.30
CA ASP A 819 46.08 -6.81 29.29
C ASP A 819 45.76 -7.55 30.58
N THR A 820 46.78 -7.88 31.33
CA THR A 820 46.66 -8.40 32.69
C THR A 820 45.91 -7.34 33.46
N SER A 821 44.75 -7.70 33.97
CA SER A 821 43.94 -6.79 34.81
C SER A 821 44.87 -6.19 35.88
N PRO A 822 44.82 -4.89 36.10
CA PRO A 822 45.62 -4.25 37.16
C PRO A 822 45.50 -4.92 38.52
N ALA A 823 44.40 -5.63 38.75
CA ALA A 823 44.17 -6.43 39.95
C ALA A 823 45.04 -7.69 39.98
N VAL A 824 45.28 -8.35 38.82
CA VAL A 824 46.16 -9.52 38.73
C VAL A 824 47.60 -9.15 38.92
N GLU A 825 48.10 -8.07 38.33
CA GLU A 825 49.46 -7.56 38.56
C GLU A 825 49.70 -7.16 40.03
N ALA A 826 48.72 -6.51 40.66
CA ALA A 826 48.78 -6.16 42.05
C ALA A 826 48.76 -7.38 42.97
N LEU A 827 48.05 -8.44 42.58
CA LEU A 827 47.99 -9.70 43.33
C LEU A 827 49.32 -10.51 43.22
N GLU A 828 49.92 -10.55 42.03
CA GLU A 828 51.20 -11.23 41.80
C GLU A 828 52.37 -10.53 42.50
N ALA A 829 52.29 -9.23 42.63
CA ALA A 829 53.30 -8.44 43.36
C ALA A 829 53.22 -8.52 44.91
N LEU A 830 52.19 -9.16 45.41
CA LEU A 830 51.87 -9.19 46.84
C LEU A 830 52.50 -10.43 47.52
N ASP A 831 53.22 -10.23 48.56
CA ASP A 831 53.76 -11.28 49.47
C ASP A 831 52.81 -11.47 50.68
N PRO A 832 51.95 -12.56 50.67
CA PRO A 832 50.93 -12.76 51.68
C PRO A 832 51.53 -12.95 53.11
N ASP A 833 52.74 -13.48 53.18
CA ASP A 833 53.39 -13.80 54.48
C ASP A 833 53.95 -12.58 55.17
N SER A 834 54.10 -11.46 54.44
CA SER A 834 54.58 -10.16 55.00
C SER A 834 53.43 -9.25 55.50
N LEU A 835 52.15 -9.66 55.33
CA LEU A 835 50.99 -8.85 55.68
C LEU A 835 50.39 -9.18 57.04
N SER A 836 50.08 -8.13 57.80
CA SER A 836 49.24 -8.23 58.96
C SER A 836 47.78 -8.45 58.56
N PRO A 837 46.92 -9.05 59.43
CA PRO A 837 45.50 -9.30 59.09
C PRO A 837 44.74 -8.05 58.66
N ARG A 838 45.10 -6.89 59.21
CA ARG A 838 44.46 -5.60 58.80
C ARG A 838 44.89 -5.16 57.41
N GLN A 839 46.16 -5.29 57.09
CA GLN A 839 46.68 -4.98 55.74
C GLN A 839 46.22 -5.95 54.76
N ALA A 840 46.00 -7.24 55.05
CA ALA A 840 45.39 -8.19 54.13
C ALA A 840 43.94 -7.80 53.79
N LEU A 841 43.16 -7.33 54.79
CA LEU A 841 41.78 -6.87 54.54
C LEU A 841 41.75 -5.59 53.66
N GLU A 842 42.68 -4.63 53.94
CA GLU A 842 42.81 -3.42 53.10
C GLU A 842 43.18 -3.79 51.65
N TRP A 843 44.07 -4.77 51.47
CA TRP A 843 44.41 -5.25 50.10
C TRP A 843 43.26 -5.96 49.41
N ILE A 844 42.41 -6.70 50.09
CA ILE A 844 41.18 -7.30 49.49
C ILE A 844 40.24 -6.22 48.98
N TYR A 845 40.02 -5.15 49.77
CA TYR A 845 39.21 -4.01 49.30
C TYR A 845 39.84 -3.28 48.10
N ARG A 846 41.18 -3.16 48.10
CA ARG A 846 41.88 -2.52 47.00
C ARG A 846 41.79 -3.32 45.69
N LEU A 847 41.98 -4.62 45.77
CA LEU A 847 41.84 -5.54 44.65
C LEU A 847 40.40 -5.55 44.10
N LYS A 848 39.41 -5.54 45.02
CA LYS A 848 37.98 -5.49 44.63
C LYS A 848 37.61 -4.19 43.88
N ASN A 849 38.31 -3.09 44.18
CA ASN A 849 38.08 -1.81 43.46
C ASN A 849 38.90 -1.69 42.16
N MET A 850 39.77 -2.65 41.86
CA MET A 850 40.55 -2.73 40.62
C MET A 850 39.95 -3.70 39.61
N VAL A 851 38.97 -4.53 40.03
CA VAL A 851 38.13 -5.39 39.19
C VAL A 851 36.87 -4.63 38.80
#